data_825ac4aed3ce868d222b5ac1abd33bf9
#
_entry.id   825ac4aed3ce868d222b5ac1abd33bf9
#
_cell.length_a   1.000
_cell.length_b   1.000
_cell.length_c   1.000
_cell.angle_alpha   90.00
_cell.angle_beta   90.00
_cell.angle_gamma   90.00
#
_symmetry.space_group_name_H-M   'P 1'
#
loop_
_entity.id
_entity.type
_entity.pdbx_description
1 polymer ?
#
loop_
_entity_poly.entity_id
_entity_poly.type
_entity_poly.pdbx_seq_one_letter_code
_entity_poly.pdbx_strand_id
1 'polypeptide(L)'
;MNYKSLTTLEYDKIIDRLVSFAASDKAKERLKKLVPMTDIHDINAALSETSDALSRVYAKGAVSFSGVHDVGASVKRLEIGSSLNTVELLHISSLLTAAARVKNYYEDTTDSLTGYFHALEPLTPLNTEIKRCILSEDEISDDASANLRSIRRQKVLAAERIHTELNKMLNSSSVRNCLQDFVITSRSGRYCLPVKAEYKSQVPGMVHDQSATGSTLFIEPAAVVKLNNDIRELELKEQAEIEAILAELSAKASEFTDELLTDFQVLTTLDFIFAKAQMSKQYKCSCPVMNTNNYINIKKGRHPLIDPHKVVPIDIYLGKNFNLLIITGPNTGGKTVSLKTVGLLTLMAQSGLHIPALDHSELAVFDNVFADIGDEQSIEQSLSTFSSHMTNTVSILKEADAHSLILFDEIGAGTDPTEGAALAISILNDLHKRGITTMATTHYSEIKVYALTTDGVENACCEFDVESLRPTYRLLIGIPGKSNAFAISKKLGLPDYIIKDASARMDADDVQFEDLLSDLEHSRITIEKERAEINAYKQEIQQLKDELKTKSDRLDERRDKILRKANEEAAAILKDAKEYADQTIKTMNKHGMTVKELEKQRSAIRDKMNKRQEKLSVQAAKPKAHKAHDISEFKVGTHVRVLSMNLIGTVTALPSPKGEITVQMGSLSTKTKINNLEILVGYKDPEEAKKAPKGAGGSGKIKMSKAASISHEINLLGLTVNEAVAKLDKYLDDAYISRIPQVRIVHGKGTGALRNGVTAYLRGVPYIKSFRLGEIGEGDTGVTIVDFK
;
A
#
# COMPACT_ATOMS: atom_id res chain seq x y z
N MET A 1 -2.97 14.03 27.85
CA MET A 1 -3.91 13.54 26.81
C MET A 1 -5.30 13.30 27.41
N ASN A 2 -6.37 13.80 26.79
CA ASN A 2 -7.76 13.69 27.31
C ASN A 2 -8.38 12.32 26.96
N TYR A 3 -8.71 11.51 27.99
CA TYR A 3 -9.26 10.16 27.78
C TYR A 3 -10.65 10.14 27.16
N LYS A 4 -11.50 11.15 27.42
CA LYS A 4 -12.83 11.26 26.82
C LYS A 4 -12.73 11.36 25.31
N SER A 5 -11.74 12.10 24.81
CA SER A 5 -11.51 12.28 23.39
C SER A 5 -11.05 11.00 22.69
N LEU A 6 -10.32 10.10 23.36
CA LEU A 6 -9.95 8.80 22.79
C LEU A 6 -11.20 7.98 22.41
N THR A 7 -12.19 7.93 23.28
CA THR A 7 -13.45 7.22 23.03
C THR A 7 -14.31 7.94 21.97
N THR A 8 -14.42 9.27 22.05
CA THR A 8 -15.18 10.08 21.09
C THR A 8 -14.63 9.95 19.66
N LEU A 9 -13.31 9.89 19.53
CA LEU A 9 -12.61 9.69 18.25
C LEU A 9 -12.49 8.21 17.84
N GLU A 10 -13.04 7.29 18.63
CA GLU A 10 -13.03 5.83 18.35
C GLU A 10 -11.63 5.22 18.25
N TYR A 11 -10.67 5.78 19.02
CA TYR A 11 -9.30 5.27 19.06
C TYR A 11 -9.22 3.83 19.63
N ASP A 12 -10.10 3.49 20.56
CA ASP A 12 -10.29 2.15 21.09
C ASP A 12 -10.53 1.11 19.98
N LYS A 13 -11.33 1.45 18.96
CA LYS A 13 -11.57 0.56 17.80
C LYS A 13 -10.32 0.35 16.94
N ILE A 14 -9.43 1.33 16.89
CA ILE A 14 -8.13 1.16 16.22
C ILE A 14 -7.24 0.21 16.99
N ILE A 15 -7.23 0.36 18.31
CA ILE A 15 -6.48 -0.54 19.20
C ILE A 15 -7.02 -1.97 19.11
N ASP A 16 -8.33 -2.18 19.11
CA ASP A 16 -8.92 -3.52 18.95
C ASP A 16 -8.51 -4.18 17.62
N ARG A 17 -8.50 -3.41 16.54
CA ARG A 17 -7.99 -3.91 15.25
C ARG A 17 -6.49 -4.21 15.31
N LEU A 18 -5.70 -3.35 15.94
CA LEU A 18 -4.26 -3.54 16.08
C LEU A 18 -3.92 -4.80 16.89
N VAL A 19 -4.65 -5.07 17.97
CA VAL A 19 -4.51 -6.27 18.80
C VAL A 19 -4.69 -7.56 17.98
N SER A 20 -5.55 -7.55 16.95
CA SER A 20 -5.77 -8.72 16.11
C SER A 20 -4.54 -9.12 15.28
N PHE A 21 -3.55 -8.25 15.11
CA PHE A 21 -2.32 -8.54 14.39
C PHE A 21 -1.22 -9.14 15.27
N ALA A 22 -1.32 -9.01 16.59
CA ALA A 22 -0.36 -9.60 17.52
C ALA A 22 -0.67 -11.08 17.78
N ALA A 23 0.38 -11.89 17.91
CA ALA A 23 0.24 -13.32 18.17
C ALA A 23 0.30 -13.64 19.67
N SER A 24 1.25 -13.05 20.42
CA SER A 24 1.46 -13.31 21.85
C SER A 24 0.50 -12.53 22.73
N ASP A 25 0.05 -13.14 23.82
CA ASP A 25 -0.89 -12.49 24.74
C ASP A 25 -0.29 -11.28 25.43
N LYS A 26 1.01 -11.31 25.71
CA LYS A 26 1.71 -10.17 26.31
C LYS A 26 1.81 -8.97 25.37
N ALA A 27 2.04 -9.19 24.06
CA ALA A 27 2.00 -8.13 23.07
C ALA A 27 0.59 -7.56 22.93
N LYS A 28 -0.45 -8.40 22.92
CA LYS A 28 -1.85 -7.97 22.94
C LYS A 28 -2.19 -7.12 24.15
N GLU A 29 -1.74 -7.52 25.35
CA GLU A 29 -1.92 -6.76 26.58
C GLU A 29 -1.24 -5.38 26.47
N ARG A 30 0.00 -5.34 25.95
CA ARG A 30 0.75 -4.09 25.75
C ARG A 30 0.08 -3.18 24.72
N LEU A 31 -0.44 -3.73 23.62
CA LEU A 31 -1.19 -2.98 22.61
C LEU A 31 -2.49 -2.38 23.17
N LYS A 32 -3.23 -3.12 24.00
CA LYS A 32 -4.43 -2.60 24.69
C LYS A 32 -4.15 -1.40 25.59
N LYS A 33 -2.93 -1.29 26.09
CA LYS A 33 -2.46 -0.19 26.95
C LYS A 33 -1.76 0.92 26.17
N LEU A 34 -1.74 0.83 24.82
CA LEU A 34 -1.08 1.82 23.96
C LEU A 34 -1.86 3.14 24.01
N VAL A 35 -1.22 4.18 24.48
CA VAL A 35 -1.74 5.55 24.52
C VAL A 35 -0.85 6.48 23.71
N PRO A 36 -1.40 7.58 23.16
CA PRO A 36 -0.61 8.56 22.43
C PRO A 36 0.44 9.21 23.33
N MET A 37 1.66 9.32 22.82
CA MET A 37 2.81 9.97 23.43
C MET A 37 2.83 11.47 23.13
N THR A 38 3.56 12.23 23.94
CA THR A 38 3.72 13.69 23.78
C THR A 38 5.16 14.10 23.53
N ASP A 39 6.13 13.21 23.71
CA ASP A 39 7.53 13.47 23.36
C ASP A 39 7.79 13.12 21.90
N ILE A 40 8.27 14.10 21.10
CA ILE A 40 8.55 13.92 19.68
C ILE A 40 9.66 12.89 19.42
N HIS A 41 10.62 12.75 20.33
CA HIS A 41 11.71 11.78 20.18
C HIS A 41 11.20 10.35 20.33
N ASP A 42 10.37 10.11 21.33
CA ASP A 42 9.74 8.79 21.56
C ASP A 42 8.81 8.43 20.42
N ILE A 43 8.01 9.39 19.93
CA ILE A 43 7.13 9.21 18.78
C ILE A 43 7.93 8.82 17.52
N ASN A 44 8.98 9.57 17.20
CA ASN A 44 9.81 9.32 16.03
C ASN A 44 10.57 7.99 16.14
N ALA A 45 11.04 7.61 17.31
CA ALA A 45 11.64 6.30 17.56
C ALA A 45 10.64 5.17 17.27
N ALA A 46 9.42 5.26 17.81
CA ALA A 46 8.37 4.27 17.59
C ALA A 46 7.90 4.23 16.12
N LEU A 47 7.85 5.36 15.41
CA LEU A 47 7.55 5.42 13.97
C LEU A 47 8.68 4.80 13.14
N SER A 48 9.95 5.02 13.52
CA SER A 48 11.09 4.40 12.86
C SER A 48 11.06 2.87 13.00
N GLU A 49 10.84 2.35 14.22
CA GLU A 49 10.68 0.91 14.45
C GLU A 49 9.56 0.32 13.59
N THR A 50 8.43 1.01 13.50
CA THR A 50 7.29 0.59 12.66
C THR A 50 7.65 0.59 11.17
N SER A 51 8.40 1.60 10.71
CA SER A 51 8.85 1.73 9.30
C SER A 51 9.84 0.64 8.92
N ASP A 52 10.81 0.35 9.80
CA ASP A 52 11.81 -0.69 9.58
C ASP A 52 11.17 -2.08 9.57
N ALA A 53 10.24 -2.34 10.50
CA ALA A 53 9.45 -3.57 10.49
C ALA A 53 8.61 -3.69 9.21
N LEU A 54 7.98 -2.61 8.74
CA LEU A 54 7.19 -2.60 7.51
C LEU A 54 8.06 -2.89 6.28
N SER A 55 9.24 -2.31 6.21
CA SER A 55 10.22 -2.55 5.14
C SER A 55 10.60 -4.03 5.07
N ARG A 56 10.86 -4.66 6.22
CA ARG A 56 11.13 -6.10 6.32
C ARG A 56 9.92 -6.94 5.90
N VAL A 57 8.70 -6.56 6.32
CA VAL A 57 7.46 -7.25 5.91
C VAL A 57 7.22 -7.16 4.40
N TYR A 58 7.64 -6.10 3.72
CA TYR A 58 7.59 -6.01 2.26
C TYR A 58 8.64 -6.86 1.58
N ALA A 59 9.85 -6.91 2.13
CA ALA A 59 10.97 -7.65 1.55
C ALA A 59 10.82 -9.17 1.70
N LYS A 60 10.44 -9.67 2.89
CA LYS A 60 10.45 -11.10 3.26
C LYS A 60 9.08 -11.68 3.64
N GLY A 61 8.04 -10.87 3.73
CA GLY A 61 6.77 -11.29 4.31
C GLY A 61 6.76 -11.14 5.83
N ALA A 62 5.61 -11.47 6.46
CA ALA A 62 5.44 -11.37 7.90
C ALA A 62 6.14 -12.53 8.62
N VAL A 63 6.87 -12.24 9.71
CA VAL A 63 7.40 -13.25 10.62
C VAL A 63 6.30 -13.70 11.60
N SER A 64 6.32 -14.97 11.98
CA SER A 64 5.34 -15.52 12.93
C SER A 64 5.89 -15.54 14.35
N PHE A 65 5.14 -14.96 15.29
CA PHE A 65 5.41 -15.00 16.74
C PHE A 65 4.58 -16.05 17.47
N SER A 66 3.98 -16.99 16.74
CA SER A 66 3.24 -18.12 17.34
C SER A 66 4.13 -18.95 18.26
N GLY A 67 3.63 -19.32 19.42
CA GLY A 67 4.36 -20.09 20.43
C GLY A 67 5.12 -19.25 21.46
N VAL A 68 5.01 -17.94 21.43
CA VAL A 68 5.54 -17.05 22.49
C VAL A 68 4.53 -17.02 23.65
N HIS A 69 4.79 -17.86 24.66
CA HIS A 69 4.02 -17.90 25.90
C HIS A 69 4.74 -17.12 27.02
N ASP A 70 4.00 -16.65 28.01
CA ASP A 70 4.57 -16.00 29.18
C ASP A 70 5.29 -17.03 30.06
N VAL A 71 6.61 -16.98 30.04
CA VAL A 71 7.47 -17.88 30.85
C VAL A 71 7.94 -17.24 32.15
N GLY A 72 7.53 -16.01 32.45
CA GLY A 72 8.02 -15.26 33.62
C GLY A 72 7.79 -15.95 34.97
N ALA A 73 6.65 -16.62 35.13
CA ALA A 73 6.36 -17.40 36.33
C ALA A 73 7.26 -18.67 36.44
N SER A 74 7.46 -19.33 35.30
CA SER A 74 8.30 -20.54 35.20
C SER A 74 9.77 -20.22 35.48
N VAL A 75 10.29 -19.11 34.95
CA VAL A 75 11.66 -18.65 35.21
C VAL A 75 11.86 -18.33 36.72
N LYS A 76 10.92 -17.63 37.36
CA LYS A 76 10.99 -17.40 38.83
C LYS A 76 11.05 -18.70 39.63
N ARG A 77 10.35 -19.74 39.16
CA ARG A 77 10.43 -21.07 39.80
C ARG A 77 11.80 -21.73 39.60
N LEU A 78 12.39 -21.57 38.40
CA LEU A 78 13.73 -22.05 38.13
C LEU A 78 14.78 -21.37 39.00
N GLU A 79 14.71 -20.06 39.21
CA GLU A 79 15.61 -19.27 40.06
C GLU A 79 15.66 -19.77 41.50
N ILE A 80 14.53 -20.25 42.02
CA ILE A 80 14.45 -20.82 43.38
C ILE A 80 14.69 -22.34 43.44
N GLY A 81 15.13 -22.93 42.32
CA GLY A 81 15.46 -24.35 42.23
C GLY A 81 14.26 -25.30 42.19
N SER A 82 13.06 -24.82 41.84
CA SER A 82 11.87 -25.65 41.69
C SER A 82 11.81 -26.34 40.33
N SER A 83 11.39 -27.60 40.31
CA SER A 83 11.13 -28.31 39.05
C SER A 83 9.88 -27.77 38.36
N LEU A 84 9.94 -27.67 37.02
CA LEU A 84 8.85 -27.33 36.16
C LEU A 84 8.09 -28.60 35.71
N ASN A 85 6.83 -28.43 35.38
CA ASN A 85 6.03 -29.49 34.77
C ASN A 85 6.22 -29.57 33.23
N THR A 86 5.58 -30.54 32.57
CA THR A 86 5.65 -30.75 31.13
C THR A 86 5.18 -29.53 30.34
N VAL A 87 4.05 -28.88 30.73
CA VAL A 87 3.48 -27.72 30.05
C VAL A 87 4.43 -26.53 30.11
N GLU A 88 5.00 -26.26 31.28
CA GLU A 88 5.96 -25.15 31.47
C GLU A 88 7.23 -25.33 30.64
N LEU A 89 7.78 -26.54 30.59
CA LEU A 89 8.94 -26.87 29.76
C LEU A 89 8.63 -26.80 28.25
N LEU A 90 7.42 -27.22 27.84
CA LEU A 90 6.96 -27.06 26.46
C LEU A 90 6.75 -25.60 26.07
N HIS A 91 6.30 -24.72 26.99
CA HIS A 91 6.25 -23.29 26.79
C HIS A 91 7.64 -22.70 26.55
N ILE A 92 8.65 -23.10 27.34
CA ILE A 92 10.05 -22.73 27.12
C ILE A 92 10.55 -23.23 25.76
N SER A 93 10.30 -24.50 25.41
CA SER A 93 10.67 -25.04 24.10
C SER A 93 10.00 -24.28 22.92
N SER A 94 8.73 -23.89 23.08
CA SER A 94 8.00 -23.11 22.09
C SER A 94 8.58 -21.70 21.96
N LEU A 95 8.94 -21.05 23.06
CA LEU A 95 9.62 -19.76 23.09
C LEU A 95 10.96 -19.83 22.33
N LEU A 96 11.81 -20.80 22.66
CA LEU A 96 13.12 -21.00 21.99
C LEU A 96 12.98 -21.33 20.50
N THR A 97 11.92 -22.04 20.13
CA THR A 97 11.60 -22.31 18.71
C THR A 97 11.18 -21.02 18.01
N ALA A 98 10.42 -20.14 18.66
CA ALA A 98 10.08 -18.83 18.15
C ALA A 98 11.32 -17.92 18.05
N ALA A 99 12.21 -17.92 19.05
CA ALA A 99 13.47 -17.20 19.01
C ALA A 99 14.35 -17.62 17.83
N ALA A 100 14.49 -18.92 17.60
CA ALA A 100 15.23 -19.44 16.43
C ALA A 100 14.62 -18.98 15.11
N ARG A 101 13.28 -19.03 14.99
CA ARG A 101 12.55 -18.60 13.79
C ARG A 101 12.75 -17.11 13.53
N VAL A 102 12.62 -16.28 14.54
CA VAL A 102 12.74 -14.83 14.44
C VAL A 102 14.21 -14.43 14.20
N LYS A 103 15.17 -15.08 14.84
CA LYS A 103 16.59 -14.85 14.60
C LYS A 103 16.98 -15.20 13.15
N ASN A 104 16.45 -16.28 12.58
CA ASN A 104 16.69 -16.66 11.18
C ASN A 104 15.99 -15.74 10.17
N TYR A 105 15.00 -14.96 10.60
CA TYR A 105 14.35 -13.94 9.78
C TYR A 105 15.23 -12.68 9.61
N TYR A 106 16.22 -12.47 10.51
CA TYR A 106 17.14 -11.34 10.44
C TYR A 106 18.00 -11.37 9.16
N GLU A 107 18.26 -10.20 8.59
CA GLU A 107 19.29 -9.95 7.58
C GLU A 107 20.29 -8.95 8.10
N ASP A 108 21.49 -8.95 7.52
CA ASP A 108 22.60 -8.07 7.88
C ASP A 108 22.33 -6.61 7.42
N THR A 109 21.19 -6.06 7.86
CA THR A 109 20.79 -4.67 7.64
C THR A 109 20.84 -3.94 8.97
N THR A 110 21.49 -2.79 9.01
CA THR A 110 21.54 -1.96 10.21
C THR A 110 20.33 -1.03 10.22
N ASP A 111 19.38 -1.30 11.12
CA ASP A 111 18.17 -0.51 11.33
C ASP A 111 17.83 -0.43 12.84
N SER A 112 16.72 0.20 13.21
CA SER A 112 16.29 0.34 14.61
C SER A 112 16.00 -1.00 15.31
N LEU A 113 15.71 -2.06 14.55
CA LEU A 113 15.37 -3.38 15.06
C LEU A 113 16.57 -4.30 15.24
N THR A 114 17.71 -3.95 14.70
CA THR A 114 18.93 -4.78 14.68
C THR A 114 19.30 -5.26 16.08
N GLY A 115 19.25 -4.39 17.08
CA GLY A 115 19.56 -4.73 18.48
C GLY A 115 18.68 -5.84 19.05
N TYR A 116 17.38 -5.82 18.73
CA TYR A 116 16.45 -6.86 19.17
C TYR A 116 16.79 -8.24 18.57
N PHE A 117 17.09 -8.31 17.29
CA PHE A 117 17.44 -9.59 16.64
C PHE A 117 18.76 -10.16 17.14
N HIS A 118 19.74 -9.32 17.47
CA HIS A 118 21.01 -9.76 18.02
C HIS A 118 20.90 -10.27 19.45
N ALA A 119 19.99 -9.71 20.24
CA ALA A 119 19.76 -10.10 21.63
C ALA A 119 19.07 -11.47 21.79
N LEU A 120 18.49 -12.04 20.71
CA LEU A 120 17.84 -13.34 20.77
C LEU A 120 18.87 -14.49 20.89
N GLU A 121 18.63 -15.41 21.82
CA GLU A 121 19.46 -16.60 22.03
C GLU A 121 18.62 -17.89 21.99
N PRO A 122 18.53 -18.57 20.83
CA PRO A 122 17.64 -19.71 20.61
C PRO A 122 17.94 -20.96 21.47
N LEU A 123 19.04 -20.99 22.22
CA LEU A 123 19.45 -22.08 23.13
C LEU A 123 19.15 -23.46 22.51
N THR A 124 19.58 -23.67 21.27
CA THR A 124 19.23 -24.86 20.46
C THR A 124 19.49 -26.19 21.17
N PRO A 125 20.60 -26.37 21.95
CA PRO A 125 20.83 -27.60 22.71
C PRO A 125 19.73 -27.89 23.72
N LEU A 126 19.35 -26.90 24.53
CA LEU A 126 18.27 -27.00 25.53
C LEU A 126 16.92 -27.31 24.85
N ASN A 127 16.58 -26.59 23.79
CA ASN A 127 15.34 -26.82 23.03
C ASN A 127 15.25 -28.24 22.45
N THR A 128 16.38 -28.73 21.90
CA THR A 128 16.44 -30.10 21.34
C THR A 128 16.26 -31.15 22.43
N GLU A 129 16.85 -30.93 23.58
CA GLU A 129 16.77 -31.84 24.72
C GLU A 129 15.33 -31.90 25.28
N ILE A 130 14.66 -30.75 25.46
CA ILE A 130 13.26 -30.70 25.90
C ILE A 130 12.37 -31.47 24.91
N LYS A 131 12.52 -31.23 23.59
CA LYS A 131 11.74 -31.91 22.55
C LYS A 131 12.03 -33.41 22.45
N ARG A 132 13.24 -33.85 22.79
CA ARG A 132 13.59 -35.27 22.85
C ARG A 132 12.87 -35.98 23.99
N CYS A 133 12.75 -35.28 25.13
CA CYS A 133 12.17 -35.85 26.34
C CYS A 133 10.65 -35.73 26.42
N ILE A 134 10.08 -34.63 25.95
CA ILE A 134 8.64 -34.33 26.09
C ILE A 134 7.98 -34.28 24.72
N LEU A 135 7.03 -35.19 24.45
CA LEU A 135 6.29 -35.29 23.18
C LEU A 135 5.01 -34.43 23.19
N SER A 136 4.30 -34.43 24.32
CA SER A 136 3.10 -33.62 24.54
C SER A 136 2.95 -33.28 26.02
N GLU A 137 1.90 -32.52 26.37
CA GLU A 137 1.59 -32.14 27.75
C GLU A 137 1.48 -33.34 28.70
N ASP A 138 0.96 -34.47 28.20
CA ASP A 138 0.67 -35.69 28.95
C ASP A 138 1.67 -36.84 28.66
N GLU A 139 2.64 -36.65 27.75
CA GLU A 139 3.48 -37.74 27.26
C GLU A 139 4.96 -37.40 27.29
N ILE A 140 5.70 -38.13 28.11
CA ILE A 140 7.17 -38.19 28.13
C ILE A 140 7.66 -39.30 27.21
N SER A 141 8.62 -39.00 26.35
CA SER A 141 9.21 -39.96 25.43
C SER A 141 9.91 -41.12 26.15
N ASP A 142 9.85 -42.30 25.57
CA ASP A 142 10.65 -43.44 26.02
C ASP A 142 12.17 -43.18 25.85
N ASP A 143 12.52 -42.29 24.95
CA ASP A 143 13.90 -41.85 24.70
C ASP A 143 14.40 -40.82 25.70
N ALA A 144 13.56 -40.35 26.64
CA ALA A 144 13.93 -39.40 27.65
C ALA A 144 15.00 -39.97 28.59
N SER A 145 14.85 -41.23 29.01
CA SER A 145 15.89 -41.97 29.74
C SER A 145 15.88 -43.46 29.43
N ALA A 146 17.04 -44.11 29.56
CA ALA A 146 17.14 -45.55 29.41
C ALA A 146 16.36 -46.29 30.51
N ASN A 147 16.26 -45.70 31.68
CA ASN A 147 15.55 -46.26 32.82
C ASN A 147 14.04 -46.24 32.60
N LEU A 148 13.48 -45.10 32.13
CA LEU A 148 12.04 -45.00 31.80
C LEU A 148 11.63 -46.04 30.76
N ARG A 149 12.44 -46.17 29.68
CA ARG A 149 12.21 -47.20 28.64
C ARG A 149 12.18 -48.62 29.25
N SER A 150 13.13 -48.93 30.16
CA SER A 150 13.20 -50.21 30.83
C SER A 150 11.95 -50.47 31.69
N ILE A 151 11.55 -49.48 32.50
CA ILE A 151 10.36 -49.55 33.37
C ILE A 151 9.10 -49.78 32.55
N ARG A 152 8.87 -49.02 31.51
CA ARG A 152 7.69 -49.16 30.62
C ARG A 152 7.66 -50.55 29.95
N ARG A 153 8.81 -51.02 29.45
CA ARG A 153 8.94 -52.36 28.90
C ARG A 153 8.61 -53.43 29.94
N GLN A 154 9.09 -53.33 31.17
CA GLN A 154 8.78 -54.25 32.26
C GLN A 154 7.28 -54.22 32.57
N LYS A 155 6.63 -53.08 32.59
CA LYS A 155 5.20 -52.88 32.85
C LYS A 155 4.36 -53.58 31.78
N VAL A 156 4.71 -53.42 30.48
CA VAL A 156 4.06 -54.16 29.38
C VAL A 156 4.20 -55.68 29.56
N LEU A 157 5.44 -56.14 29.84
CA LEU A 157 5.65 -57.59 30.05
C LEU A 157 4.90 -58.12 31.29
N ALA A 158 4.79 -57.36 32.36
CA ALA A 158 4.01 -57.73 33.55
C ALA A 158 2.51 -57.80 33.23
N ALA A 159 1.99 -56.82 32.46
CA ALA A 159 0.58 -56.86 32.01
C ALA A 159 0.29 -58.06 31.09
N GLU A 160 1.18 -58.40 30.18
CA GLU A 160 1.05 -59.58 29.30
C GLU A 160 1.04 -60.87 30.11
N ARG A 161 1.86 -60.99 31.15
CA ARG A 161 1.85 -62.13 32.05
C ARG A 161 0.53 -62.28 32.81
N ILE A 162 0.00 -61.15 33.34
CA ILE A 162 -1.32 -61.14 33.99
C ILE A 162 -2.40 -61.63 33.01
N HIS A 163 -2.45 -61.07 31.81
CA HIS A 163 -3.40 -61.48 30.77
C HIS A 163 -3.28 -62.98 30.44
N THR A 164 -2.05 -63.49 30.39
CA THR A 164 -1.79 -64.90 30.18
C THR A 164 -2.36 -65.79 31.32
N GLU A 165 -2.08 -65.43 32.57
CA GLU A 165 -2.57 -66.17 33.74
C GLU A 165 -4.10 -66.07 33.89
N LEU A 166 -4.68 -64.89 33.71
CA LEU A 166 -6.15 -64.72 33.75
C LEU A 166 -6.86 -65.44 32.61
N ASN A 167 -6.31 -65.48 31.40
CA ASN A 167 -6.84 -66.24 30.29
C ASN A 167 -6.81 -67.78 30.55
N LYS A 168 -5.74 -68.28 31.20
CA LYS A 168 -5.72 -69.68 31.66
C LYS A 168 -6.86 -69.94 32.63
N MET A 169 -7.14 -69.04 33.57
CA MET A 169 -8.26 -69.17 34.50
C MET A 169 -9.62 -69.09 33.79
N LEU A 170 -9.80 -68.17 32.85
CA LEU A 170 -11.02 -68.02 32.06
C LEU A 170 -11.36 -69.29 31.24
N ASN A 171 -10.33 -70.05 30.82
CA ASN A 171 -10.47 -71.28 30.03
C ASN A 171 -10.56 -72.55 30.94
N SER A 172 -10.33 -72.38 32.25
CA SER A 172 -10.48 -73.48 33.20
C SER A 172 -11.96 -73.79 33.48
N SER A 173 -12.37 -75.01 33.31
CA SER A 173 -13.77 -75.43 33.58
C SER A 173 -14.22 -75.16 35.03
N SER A 174 -13.33 -75.25 36.02
CA SER A 174 -13.60 -74.95 37.41
C SER A 174 -13.91 -73.45 37.71
N VAL A 175 -13.25 -72.52 37.05
CA VAL A 175 -13.42 -71.05 37.27
C VAL A 175 -14.50 -70.50 36.33
N ARG A 176 -14.64 -71.06 35.12
CA ARG A 176 -15.58 -70.60 34.09
C ARG A 176 -17.06 -70.60 34.54
N ASN A 177 -17.47 -71.57 35.29
CA ASN A 177 -18.85 -71.62 35.78
C ASN A 177 -19.12 -70.56 36.87
N CYS A 178 -18.06 -70.06 37.56
CA CYS A 178 -18.17 -69.09 38.61
C CYS A 178 -18.21 -67.63 38.09
N LEU A 179 -17.85 -67.40 36.82
CA LEU A 179 -17.79 -66.07 36.23
C LEU A 179 -19.19 -65.58 35.79
N GLN A 180 -19.41 -64.29 35.95
CA GLN A 180 -20.56 -63.58 35.40
C GLN A 180 -20.37 -63.28 33.91
N ASP A 181 -19.18 -62.83 33.53
CA ASP A 181 -18.77 -62.57 32.17
C ASP A 181 -17.37 -63.14 31.93
N PHE A 182 -17.05 -63.54 30.67
CA PHE A 182 -15.73 -64.08 30.30
C PHE A 182 -14.78 -63.01 29.81
N VAL A 183 -14.61 -61.93 30.62
CA VAL A 183 -13.76 -60.80 30.31
C VAL A 183 -12.82 -60.46 31.46
N ILE A 184 -11.62 -60.01 31.11
CA ILE A 184 -10.69 -59.44 32.07
C ILE A 184 -11.06 -57.96 32.24
N THR A 185 -11.26 -57.54 33.49
CA THR A 185 -11.60 -56.16 33.82
C THR A 185 -10.53 -55.51 34.68
N SER A 186 -10.45 -54.19 34.62
CA SER A 186 -9.61 -53.40 35.54
C SER A 186 -10.53 -52.71 36.59
N ARG A 187 -10.18 -52.82 37.87
CA ARG A 187 -10.82 -52.09 38.98
C ARG A 187 -9.76 -51.57 39.91
N SER A 188 -9.85 -50.26 40.20
CA SER A 188 -8.87 -49.59 41.04
C SER A 188 -7.40 -49.80 40.62
N GLY A 189 -7.16 -49.83 39.29
CA GLY A 189 -5.84 -50.08 38.66
C GLY A 189 -5.36 -51.56 38.77
N ARG A 190 -6.24 -52.50 39.09
CA ARG A 190 -5.91 -53.92 39.19
C ARG A 190 -6.72 -54.80 38.27
N TYR A 191 -6.07 -55.76 37.64
CA TYR A 191 -6.73 -56.72 36.79
C TYR A 191 -7.53 -57.73 37.61
N CYS A 192 -8.83 -57.85 37.33
CA CYS A 192 -9.82 -58.65 38.04
C CYS A 192 -10.66 -59.48 37.12
N LEU A 193 -11.27 -60.55 37.68
CA LEU A 193 -12.30 -61.32 37.00
C LEU A 193 -13.69 -61.02 37.61
N PRO A 194 -14.74 -60.86 36.80
CA PRO A 194 -16.08 -60.65 37.27
C PRO A 194 -16.69 -61.99 37.72
N VAL A 195 -16.74 -62.24 39.00
CA VAL A 195 -17.22 -63.48 39.62
C VAL A 195 -18.63 -63.29 40.20
N LYS A 196 -19.54 -64.24 40.01
CA LYS A 196 -20.86 -64.24 40.65
C LYS A 196 -20.69 -64.30 42.17
N ALA A 197 -21.44 -63.53 42.92
CA ALA A 197 -21.27 -63.37 44.38
C ALA A 197 -21.39 -64.72 45.14
N GLU A 198 -22.23 -65.61 44.63
CA GLU A 198 -22.47 -66.99 45.19
C GLU A 198 -21.23 -67.88 45.10
N TYR A 199 -20.33 -67.64 44.11
CA TYR A 199 -19.12 -68.46 43.90
C TYR A 199 -17.82 -67.75 44.42
N LYS A 200 -17.96 -66.78 45.32
CA LYS A 200 -16.80 -66.06 45.92
C LYS A 200 -15.75 -67.00 46.53
N SER A 201 -16.20 -68.03 47.22
CA SER A 201 -15.31 -69.00 47.89
C SER A 201 -14.56 -69.95 46.97
N GLN A 202 -15.01 -70.06 45.71
CA GLN A 202 -14.40 -70.95 44.68
C GLN A 202 -13.32 -70.27 43.86
N VAL A 203 -13.24 -68.94 43.93
CA VAL A 203 -12.19 -68.17 43.25
C VAL A 203 -11.42 -67.46 44.37
N PRO A 204 -10.31 -68.01 44.83
CA PRO A 204 -9.51 -67.40 45.90
C PRO A 204 -8.86 -66.16 45.37
N GLY A 205 -9.06 -65.04 46.09
CA GLY A 205 -8.53 -63.73 45.68
C GLY A 205 -9.07 -62.58 46.54
N MET A 206 -8.69 -61.33 46.18
CA MET A 206 -9.17 -60.14 46.84
C MET A 206 -10.30 -59.50 46.06
N VAL A 207 -11.39 -59.12 46.74
CA VAL A 207 -12.49 -58.34 46.15
C VAL A 207 -12.11 -56.87 46.10
N HIS A 208 -12.05 -56.24 44.93
CA HIS A 208 -11.74 -54.83 44.74
C HIS A 208 -12.99 -53.99 44.51
N ASP A 209 -14.03 -54.56 43.95
CA ASP A 209 -15.27 -53.86 43.64
C ASP A 209 -16.44 -54.83 43.56
N GLN A 210 -17.68 -54.34 43.59
CA GLN A 210 -18.90 -55.10 43.31
C GLN A 210 -19.85 -54.32 42.41
N SER A 211 -20.66 -55.07 41.68
CA SER A 211 -21.73 -54.48 40.86
C SER A 211 -22.76 -53.75 41.71
N ALA A 212 -23.46 -52.75 41.13
CA ALA A 212 -24.48 -51.97 41.86
C ALA A 212 -25.59 -52.86 42.49
N THR A 213 -25.85 -54.04 41.91
CA THR A 213 -26.79 -55.01 42.42
C THR A 213 -26.20 -56.00 43.45
N GLY A 214 -24.87 -55.91 43.67
CA GLY A 214 -24.14 -56.85 44.55
C GLY A 214 -24.01 -58.28 43.97
N SER A 215 -24.56 -58.62 42.80
CA SER A 215 -24.58 -59.96 42.20
C SER A 215 -23.23 -60.33 41.57
N THR A 216 -22.35 -59.43 41.28
CA THR A 216 -21.02 -59.65 40.69
C THR A 216 -19.92 -59.00 41.55
N LEU A 217 -18.92 -59.78 41.91
CA LEU A 217 -17.73 -59.35 42.61
C LEU A 217 -16.55 -59.29 41.62
N PHE A 218 -15.84 -58.21 41.63
CA PHE A 218 -14.59 -58.05 40.84
C PHE A 218 -13.45 -58.54 41.71
N ILE A 219 -13.03 -59.80 41.44
CA ILE A 219 -12.02 -60.47 42.24
C ILE A 219 -10.66 -60.40 41.54
N GLU A 220 -9.64 -59.95 42.22
CA GLU A 220 -8.23 -60.15 41.85
C GLU A 220 -7.84 -61.57 42.28
N PRO A 221 -7.62 -62.50 41.37
CA PRO A 221 -7.23 -63.85 41.77
C PRO A 221 -5.87 -63.90 42.46
N ALA A 222 -5.71 -64.77 43.48
CA ALA A 222 -4.46 -64.94 44.23
C ALA A 222 -3.23 -65.17 43.33
N ALA A 223 -3.43 -65.84 42.18
CA ALA A 223 -2.38 -66.10 41.18
C ALA A 223 -1.79 -64.82 40.55
N VAL A 224 -2.52 -63.73 40.49
CA VAL A 224 -2.09 -62.48 39.85
C VAL A 224 -1.81 -61.34 40.81
N VAL A 225 -2.09 -61.49 42.12
CA VAL A 225 -1.84 -60.45 43.14
C VAL A 225 -0.42 -59.93 43.11
N LYS A 226 0.57 -60.85 43.00
CA LYS A 226 1.99 -60.44 42.95
C LYS A 226 2.27 -59.59 41.67
N LEU A 227 1.78 -60.00 40.52
CA LEU A 227 1.97 -59.36 39.24
C LEU A 227 1.28 -57.94 39.22
N ASN A 228 0.06 -57.87 39.78
CA ASN A 228 -0.59 -56.56 39.95
C ASN A 228 0.17 -55.64 40.91
N ASN A 229 0.79 -56.18 41.98
CA ASN A 229 1.67 -55.41 42.87
C ASN A 229 2.93 -54.97 42.13
N ASP A 230 3.53 -55.86 41.32
CA ASP A 230 4.70 -55.52 40.47
C ASP A 230 4.36 -54.37 39.50
N ILE A 231 3.19 -54.38 38.88
CA ILE A 231 2.74 -53.27 37.99
C ILE A 231 2.62 -52.00 38.81
N ARG A 232 2.01 -52.04 40.00
CA ARG A 232 1.85 -50.84 40.84
C ARG A 232 3.18 -50.27 41.29
N GLU A 233 4.15 -51.15 41.59
CA GLU A 233 5.53 -50.72 41.91
C GLU A 233 6.20 -50.08 40.69
N LEU A 234 5.99 -50.65 39.48
CA LEU A 234 6.52 -50.11 38.24
C LEU A 234 5.88 -48.76 37.91
N GLU A 235 4.57 -48.55 38.18
CA GLU A 235 3.88 -47.27 38.01
C GLU A 235 4.49 -46.17 38.92
N LEU A 236 4.78 -46.50 40.20
CA LEU A 236 5.44 -45.58 41.11
C LEU A 236 6.88 -45.27 40.67
N LYS A 237 7.60 -46.26 40.16
CA LYS A 237 8.96 -46.05 39.61
C LYS A 237 8.91 -45.22 38.32
N GLU A 238 7.91 -45.41 37.46
CA GLU A 238 7.69 -44.61 36.26
C GLU A 238 7.44 -43.14 36.66
N GLN A 239 6.58 -42.88 37.62
CA GLN A 239 6.27 -41.55 38.09
C GLN A 239 7.51 -40.87 38.71
N ALA A 240 8.27 -41.57 39.58
CA ALA A 240 9.50 -41.04 40.14
C ALA A 240 10.58 -40.75 39.08
N GLU A 241 10.68 -41.60 38.06
CA GLU A 241 11.60 -41.34 36.94
C GLU A 241 11.20 -40.14 36.10
N ILE A 242 9.89 -39.96 35.84
CA ILE A 242 9.35 -38.77 35.14
C ILE A 242 9.69 -37.53 35.94
N GLU A 243 9.47 -37.53 37.26
CA GLU A 243 9.82 -36.39 38.12
C GLU A 243 11.34 -36.08 38.10
N ALA A 244 12.20 -37.12 38.09
CA ALA A 244 13.64 -36.96 37.94
C ALA A 244 14.03 -36.35 36.59
N ILE A 245 13.41 -36.80 35.50
CA ILE A 245 13.64 -36.25 34.15
C ILE A 245 13.24 -34.77 34.09
N LEU A 246 12.06 -34.42 34.62
CA LEU A 246 11.58 -33.03 34.68
C LEU A 246 12.48 -32.16 35.53
N ALA A 247 12.99 -32.69 36.67
CA ALA A 247 13.95 -31.99 37.52
C ALA A 247 15.28 -31.75 36.81
N GLU A 248 15.81 -32.73 36.08
CA GLU A 248 17.05 -32.58 35.29
C GLU A 248 16.88 -31.53 34.18
N LEU A 249 15.78 -31.57 33.42
CA LEU A 249 15.47 -30.55 32.38
C LEU A 249 15.34 -29.17 33.02
N SER A 250 14.66 -29.07 34.15
CA SER A 250 14.52 -27.80 34.88
C SER A 250 15.88 -27.26 35.40
N ALA A 251 16.73 -28.13 35.87
CA ALA A 251 18.10 -27.73 36.26
C ALA A 251 18.91 -27.22 35.08
N LYS A 252 18.81 -27.85 33.88
CA LYS A 252 19.46 -27.36 32.67
C LYS A 252 18.85 -26.02 32.23
N ALA A 253 17.57 -25.85 32.35
CA ALA A 253 16.91 -24.58 31.98
C ALA A 253 17.25 -23.47 32.97
N SER A 254 17.51 -23.76 34.23
CA SER A 254 17.87 -22.77 35.26
C SER A 254 19.23 -22.11 35.04
N GLU A 255 20.09 -22.71 34.21
CA GLU A 255 21.37 -22.10 33.81
C GLU A 255 21.20 -20.92 32.85
N PHE A 256 20.00 -20.75 32.22
CA PHE A 256 19.73 -19.79 31.18
C PHE A 256 18.52 -18.89 31.48
N THR A 257 18.27 -18.58 32.74
CA THR A 257 17.09 -17.79 33.16
C THR A 257 17.09 -16.38 32.58
N ASP A 258 18.24 -15.72 32.51
CA ASP A 258 18.38 -14.36 31.96
C ASP A 258 18.13 -14.35 30.45
N GLU A 259 18.65 -15.33 29.71
CA GLU A 259 18.44 -15.47 28.27
C GLU A 259 16.97 -15.79 27.95
N LEU A 260 16.33 -16.66 28.73
CA LEU A 260 14.91 -16.97 28.56
C LEU A 260 14.01 -15.76 28.79
N LEU A 261 14.30 -14.94 29.82
CA LEU A 261 13.58 -13.70 30.04
C LEU A 261 13.85 -12.68 28.95
N THR A 262 15.09 -12.53 28.51
CA THR A 262 15.48 -11.65 27.41
C THR A 262 14.77 -12.04 26.11
N ASP A 263 14.80 -13.30 25.75
CA ASP A 263 14.10 -13.82 24.57
C ASP A 263 12.60 -13.53 24.63
N PHE A 264 11.97 -13.77 25.78
CA PHE A 264 10.55 -13.47 25.98
C PHE A 264 10.23 -11.98 25.83
N GLN A 265 11.03 -11.10 26.43
CA GLN A 265 10.84 -9.64 26.34
C GLN A 265 11.06 -9.13 24.92
N VAL A 266 12.12 -9.60 24.25
CA VAL A 266 12.46 -9.21 22.88
C VAL A 266 11.42 -9.70 21.89
N LEU A 267 11.01 -10.97 21.97
CA LEU A 267 9.98 -11.53 21.10
C LEU A 267 8.63 -10.82 21.28
N THR A 268 8.26 -10.50 22.52
CA THR A 268 7.05 -9.72 22.82
C THR A 268 7.13 -8.31 22.24
N THR A 269 8.31 -7.67 22.32
CA THR A 269 8.53 -6.32 21.76
C THR A 269 8.50 -6.36 20.22
N LEU A 270 9.13 -7.33 19.61
CA LEU A 270 9.09 -7.50 18.15
C LEU A 270 7.65 -7.79 17.67
N ASP A 271 6.91 -8.68 18.35
CA ASP A 271 5.49 -8.96 18.02
C ASP A 271 4.64 -7.67 18.09
N PHE A 272 4.85 -6.85 19.13
CA PHE A 272 4.20 -5.54 19.27
C PHE A 272 4.53 -4.60 18.11
N ILE A 273 5.80 -4.52 17.68
CA ILE A 273 6.24 -3.65 16.57
C ILE A 273 5.73 -4.19 15.23
N PHE A 274 5.85 -5.50 14.99
CA PHE A 274 5.38 -6.13 13.75
C PHE A 274 3.86 -6.09 13.61
N ALA A 275 3.10 -6.10 14.70
CA ALA A 275 1.65 -5.87 14.65
C ALA A 275 1.31 -4.48 14.09
N LYS A 276 2.02 -3.42 14.49
CA LYS A 276 1.89 -2.07 13.91
C LYS A 276 2.23 -2.06 12.42
N ALA A 277 3.32 -2.73 12.03
CA ALA A 277 3.75 -2.81 10.64
C ALA A 277 2.75 -3.59 9.76
N GLN A 278 2.18 -4.69 10.26
CA GLN A 278 1.16 -5.45 9.53
C GLN A 278 -0.13 -4.65 9.34
N MET A 279 -0.56 -3.92 10.37
CA MET A 279 -1.68 -2.99 10.27
C MET A 279 -1.39 -1.90 9.21
N SER A 280 -0.18 -1.31 9.24
CA SER A 280 0.26 -0.33 8.25
C SER A 280 0.18 -0.87 6.82
N LYS A 281 0.63 -2.08 6.58
CA LYS A 281 0.55 -2.76 5.29
C LYS A 281 -0.89 -2.96 4.83
N GLN A 282 -1.76 -3.48 5.72
CA GLN A 282 -3.16 -3.79 5.40
C GLN A 282 -3.96 -2.55 5.03
N TYR A 283 -3.78 -1.44 5.77
CA TYR A 283 -4.49 -0.19 5.53
C TYR A 283 -3.77 0.73 4.54
N LYS A 284 -2.66 0.30 3.95
CA LYS A 284 -1.82 1.09 3.03
C LYS A 284 -1.47 2.45 3.64
N CYS A 285 -0.91 2.39 4.85
CA CYS A 285 -0.49 3.57 5.59
C CYS A 285 0.90 4.03 5.17
N SER A 286 1.20 5.30 5.42
CA SER A 286 2.54 5.89 5.31
C SER A 286 2.99 6.46 6.66
N CYS A 287 4.30 6.58 6.84
CA CYS A 287 4.89 7.22 8.00
C CYS A 287 4.66 8.73 7.92
N PRO A 288 3.98 9.38 8.89
CA PRO A 288 3.86 10.82 8.93
C PRO A 288 5.17 11.48 9.37
N VAL A 289 5.39 12.72 8.92
CA VAL A 289 6.46 13.58 9.43
C VAL A 289 5.93 14.33 10.63
N MET A 290 6.52 14.11 11.81
CA MET A 290 6.09 14.78 13.05
C MET A 290 6.77 16.15 13.22
N ASN A 291 6.03 17.13 13.73
CA ASN A 291 6.55 18.46 14.03
C ASN A 291 5.99 19.00 15.37
N THR A 292 6.62 20.06 15.88
CA THR A 292 6.20 20.75 17.11
C THR A 292 5.65 22.17 16.83
N ASN A 293 5.37 22.47 15.56
CA ASN A 293 4.94 23.80 15.13
C ASN A 293 3.41 23.92 14.98
N ASN A 294 2.65 23.03 15.59
CA ASN A 294 1.19 22.94 15.47
C ASN A 294 0.69 22.83 14.01
N TYR A 295 1.54 22.35 13.08
CA TYR A 295 1.20 22.26 11.67
C TYR A 295 0.70 20.87 11.32
N ILE A 296 -0.49 20.82 10.75
CA ILE A 296 -1.13 19.62 10.19
C ILE A 296 -1.21 19.79 8.68
N ASN A 297 -0.78 18.78 7.93
CA ASN A 297 -0.91 18.70 6.46
C ASN A 297 -1.11 17.25 6.04
N ILE A 298 -2.34 16.81 6.03
CA ILE A 298 -2.73 15.44 5.66
C ILE A 298 -3.05 15.41 4.17
N LYS A 299 -2.32 14.60 3.41
CA LYS A 299 -2.51 14.41 1.98
C LYS A 299 -3.26 13.10 1.73
N LYS A 300 -4.42 13.18 1.10
CA LYS A 300 -5.28 12.02 0.80
C LYS A 300 -5.51 11.13 2.03
N GLY A 301 -5.78 11.74 3.16
CA GLY A 301 -6.12 11.05 4.40
C GLY A 301 -7.42 10.28 4.26
N ARG A 302 -7.42 9.04 4.72
CA ARG A 302 -8.58 8.14 4.72
C ARG A 302 -8.95 7.79 6.14
N HIS A 303 -10.24 7.83 6.47
CA HIS A 303 -10.69 7.40 7.79
C HIS A 303 -10.50 5.88 7.94
N PRO A 304 -9.68 5.41 8.90
CA PRO A 304 -9.28 4.00 8.98
C PRO A 304 -10.44 3.03 9.29
N LEU A 305 -11.53 3.51 9.90
CA LEU A 305 -12.67 2.68 10.27
C LEU A 305 -13.72 2.55 9.16
N ILE A 306 -13.62 3.34 8.09
CA ILE A 306 -14.49 3.24 6.91
C ILE A 306 -13.92 2.20 5.94
N ASP A 307 -14.81 1.50 5.23
CA ASP A 307 -14.46 0.54 4.20
C ASP A 307 -13.50 1.18 3.17
N PRO A 308 -12.32 0.56 2.89
CA PRO A 308 -11.34 1.08 1.94
C PRO A 308 -11.86 1.34 0.53
N HIS A 309 -12.95 0.66 0.11
CA HIS A 309 -13.59 0.86 -1.20
C HIS A 309 -14.60 2.00 -1.22
N LYS A 310 -15.03 2.48 -0.06
CA LYS A 310 -16.05 3.53 0.09
C LYS A 310 -15.47 4.84 0.62
N VAL A 311 -14.32 4.78 1.30
CA VAL A 311 -13.70 5.96 1.89
C VAL A 311 -13.20 6.90 0.79
N VAL A 312 -13.59 8.16 0.87
CA VAL A 312 -13.09 9.23 0.00
C VAL A 312 -11.89 9.88 0.68
N PRO A 313 -10.73 9.91 0.02
CA PRO A 313 -9.54 10.56 0.57
C PRO A 313 -9.71 12.09 0.63
N ILE A 314 -9.33 12.69 1.75
CA ILE A 314 -9.41 14.14 1.97
C ILE A 314 -8.01 14.76 2.12
N ASP A 315 -7.88 16.00 1.67
CA ASP A 315 -6.69 16.82 1.87
C ASP A 315 -7.04 17.89 2.92
N ILE A 316 -6.27 17.94 4.03
CA ILE A 316 -6.49 18.90 5.12
C ILE A 316 -5.16 19.52 5.53
N TYR A 317 -5.12 20.84 5.62
CA TYR A 317 -3.98 21.56 6.19
C TYR A 317 -4.45 22.65 7.16
N LEU A 318 -3.69 22.87 8.24
CA LEU A 318 -4.01 23.76 9.37
C LEU A 318 -2.72 24.08 10.14
N GLY A 319 -2.62 25.25 10.74
CA GLY A 319 -1.51 25.61 11.64
C GLY A 319 -0.39 26.43 10.99
N LYS A 320 -0.40 26.68 9.67
CA LYS A 320 0.64 27.47 8.99
C LYS A 320 0.18 28.90 8.71
N ASN A 321 -0.90 29.05 7.95
CA ASN A 321 -1.46 30.36 7.57
C ASN A 321 -2.64 30.75 8.44
N PHE A 322 -3.29 29.77 9.02
CA PHE A 322 -4.44 29.91 9.92
C PHE A 322 -4.38 28.81 10.98
N ASN A 323 -4.85 29.09 12.19
CA ASN A 323 -4.94 28.14 13.30
C ASN A 323 -6.38 27.70 13.58
N LEU A 324 -7.35 28.30 12.89
CA LEU A 324 -8.78 27.95 13.01
C LEU A 324 -9.36 27.62 11.63
N LEU A 325 -9.92 26.42 11.49
CA LEU A 325 -10.61 25.96 10.27
C LEU A 325 -12.08 25.71 10.56
N ILE A 326 -12.97 26.41 9.83
CA ILE A 326 -14.41 26.31 9.96
C ILE A 326 -14.99 25.54 8.77
N ILE A 327 -15.54 24.36 9.01
CA ILE A 327 -16.09 23.48 7.99
C ILE A 327 -17.62 23.66 7.92
N THR A 328 -18.11 24.01 6.75
CA THR A 328 -19.51 24.26 6.49
C THR A 328 -20.09 23.28 5.44
N GLY A 329 -21.39 23.25 5.28
CA GLY A 329 -22.08 22.36 4.33
C GLY A 329 -23.13 21.46 5.00
N PRO A 330 -23.80 20.58 4.23
CA PRO A 330 -24.84 19.69 4.76
C PRO A 330 -24.28 18.64 5.72
N ASN A 331 -25.10 18.16 6.69
CA ASN A 331 -24.68 17.12 7.66
C ASN A 331 -24.22 15.83 6.98
N THR A 332 -24.87 15.45 5.90
CA THR A 332 -24.53 14.27 5.10
C THR A 332 -23.22 14.42 4.31
N GLY A 333 -22.61 15.63 4.27
CA GLY A 333 -21.43 15.94 3.47
C GLY A 333 -20.11 15.38 3.99
N GLY A 334 -20.05 14.84 5.21
CA GLY A 334 -18.85 14.27 5.80
C GLY A 334 -18.08 15.22 6.72
N LYS A 335 -18.67 16.30 7.22
CA LYS A 335 -18.05 17.25 8.17
C LYS A 335 -17.51 16.57 9.41
N THR A 336 -18.36 15.84 10.15
CA THR A 336 -17.99 15.06 11.34
C THR A 336 -16.90 14.03 11.05
N VAL A 337 -16.98 13.36 9.88
CA VAL A 337 -15.96 12.39 9.47
C VAL A 337 -14.61 13.07 9.23
N SER A 338 -14.59 14.28 8.67
CA SER A 338 -13.35 15.05 8.49
C SER A 338 -12.69 15.41 9.81
N LEU A 339 -13.47 15.87 10.81
CA LEU A 339 -12.99 16.12 12.18
C LEU A 339 -12.43 14.87 12.82
N LYS A 340 -13.22 13.77 12.81
CA LYS A 340 -12.76 12.47 13.35
C LYS A 340 -11.52 11.96 12.65
N THR A 341 -11.40 12.17 11.34
CA THR A 341 -10.20 11.74 10.58
C THR A 341 -8.96 12.46 11.11
N VAL A 342 -8.98 13.78 11.22
CA VAL A 342 -7.82 14.55 11.71
C VAL A 342 -7.45 14.13 13.14
N GLY A 343 -8.44 14.09 14.04
CA GLY A 343 -8.19 13.70 15.43
C GLY A 343 -7.61 12.28 15.53
N LEU A 344 -8.23 11.32 14.84
CA LEU A 344 -7.82 9.92 14.90
C LEU A 344 -6.43 9.69 14.28
N LEU A 345 -6.13 10.30 13.12
CA LEU A 345 -4.81 10.19 12.50
C LEU A 345 -3.71 10.84 13.37
N THR A 346 -4.02 11.92 14.06
CA THR A 346 -3.11 12.55 15.04
C THR A 346 -2.82 11.60 16.21
N LEU A 347 -3.86 11.00 16.81
CA LEU A 347 -3.69 10.03 17.91
C LEU A 347 -2.92 8.79 17.46
N MET A 348 -3.18 8.28 16.25
CA MET A 348 -2.43 7.15 15.68
C MET A 348 -0.95 7.49 15.52
N ALA A 349 -0.63 8.65 14.92
CA ALA A 349 0.75 9.08 14.73
C ALA A 349 1.50 9.23 16.05
N GLN A 350 0.88 9.88 17.04
CA GLN A 350 1.45 10.02 18.40
C GLN A 350 1.60 8.70 19.15
N SER A 351 0.95 7.62 18.68
CA SER A 351 1.14 6.26 19.21
C SER A 351 2.21 5.46 18.46
N GLY A 352 2.96 6.09 17.55
CA GLY A 352 3.96 5.42 16.71
C GLY A 352 3.34 4.50 15.67
N LEU A 353 2.10 4.78 15.25
CA LEU A 353 1.41 4.10 14.15
C LEU A 353 1.52 4.91 12.87
N HIS A 354 1.71 4.25 11.74
CA HIS A 354 1.55 4.88 10.44
C HIS A 354 0.09 5.25 10.19
N ILE A 355 -0.15 6.24 9.35
CA ILE A 355 -1.48 6.76 9.05
C ILE A 355 -1.91 6.42 7.61
N PRO A 356 -3.19 6.13 7.37
CA PRO A 356 -3.70 5.86 6.02
C PRO A 356 -3.82 7.17 5.19
N ALA A 357 -2.68 7.73 4.83
CA ALA A 357 -2.51 8.96 4.05
C ALA A 357 -1.38 8.77 3.02
N LEU A 358 -1.16 9.75 2.14
CA LEU A 358 0.00 9.75 1.25
C LEU A 358 1.28 10.13 2.00
N ASP A 359 2.41 9.72 1.43
CA ASP A 359 3.74 10.08 1.92
C ASP A 359 3.91 11.60 2.05
N HIS A 360 4.80 12.02 2.96
CA HIS A 360 5.01 13.43 3.29
C HIS A 360 3.76 14.14 3.84
N SER A 361 2.84 13.41 4.46
CA SER A 361 1.85 14.00 5.35
C SER A 361 2.53 14.41 6.64
N GLU A 362 2.20 15.61 7.13
CA GLU A 362 2.81 16.20 8.31
C GLU A 362 1.77 16.32 9.42
N LEU A 363 2.14 15.94 10.64
CA LEU A 363 1.28 16.05 11.82
C LEU A 363 2.06 16.70 12.97
N ALA A 364 1.36 17.52 13.73
CA ALA A 364 1.93 18.11 14.93
C ALA A 364 1.77 17.18 16.14
N VAL A 365 2.67 17.31 17.10
CA VAL A 365 2.55 16.69 18.42
C VAL A 365 1.72 17.62 19.31
N PHE A 366 0.63 17.12 19.84
CA PHE A 366 -0.22 17.83 20.78
C PHE A 366 -0.19 17.18 22.16
N ASP A 367 -0.14 18.01 23.20
CA ASP A 367 -0.23 17.53 24.58
C ASP A 367 -1.64 17.02 24.89
N ASN A 368 -2.64 17.70 24.33
CA ASN A 368 -4.05 17.30 24.45
C ASN A 368 -4.76 17.41 23.10
N VAL A 369 -5.62 16.43 22.84
CA VAL A 369 -6.61 16.45 21.77
C VAL A 369 -7.99 16.47 22.44
N PHE A 370 -8.77 17.51 22.21
CA PHE A 370 -10.11 17.66 22.70
C PHE A 370 -11.10 17.46 21.57
N ALA A 371 -12.17 16.72 21.83
CA ALA A 371 -13.22 16.47 20.87
C ALA A 371 -14.60 16.65 21.54
N ASP A 372 -15.40 17.56 20.97
CA ASP A 372 -16.82 17.68 21.26
C ASP A 372 -17.56 17.30 19.98
N ILE A 373 -17.80 15.99 19.83
CA ILE A 373 -18.34 15.36 18.59
C ILE A 373 -19.41 14.36 19.01
N GLY A 374 -20.58 14.45 18.38
CA GLY A 374 -21.68 13.50 18.52
C GLY A 374 -22.83 14.02 19.37
N ASP A 375 -24.04 13.52 19.08
CA ASP A 375 -25.25 13.74 19.84
C ASP A 375 -25.24 12.84 21.07
N GLU A 376 -25.10 13.39 22.28
CA GLU A 376 -25.35 12.67 23.53
C GLU A 376 -26.88 12.41 23.68
N GLN A 377 -27.44 11.59 22.78
CA GLN A 377 -28.82 11.11 22.87
C GLN A 377 -28.95 9.93 23.85
N SER A 378 -28.26 9.96 24.98
CA SER A 378 -28.53 8.99 26.04
C SER A 378 -29.73 9.43 26.82
N ILE A 379 -30.81 8.61 26.77
CA ILE A 379 -32.08 8.81 27.49
C ILE A 379 -31.88 8.98 29.03
N GLU A 380 -30.68 8.62 29.53
CA GLU A 380 -30.37 8.68 30.97
C GLU A 380 -29.86 10.05 31.47
N GLN A 381 -29.46 10.97 30.55
CA GLN A 381 -29.02 12.31 30.91
C GLN A 381 -30.09 13.34 30.51
N SER A 382 -30.84 13.85 31.48
CA SER A 382 -31.92 14.83 31.32
C SER A 382 -31.47 16.28 30.99
N LEU A 383 -30.19 16.48 30.62
CA LEU A 383 -29.69 17.78 30.18
C LEU A 383 -30.00 17.95 28.70
N SER A 384 -30.41 19.17 28.28
CA SER A 384 -30.60 19.47 26.86
C SER A 384 -29.26 19.31 26.12
N THR A 385 -29.28 18.92 24.84
CA THR A 385 -28.08 18.74 23.99
C THR A 385 -27.17 19.97 24.07
N PHE A 386 -27.69 21.16 24.04
CA PHE A 386 -26.97 22.42 24.22
C PHE A 386 -26.19 22.49 25.55
N SER A 387 -26.83 22.12 26.68
CA SER A 387 -26.17 22.17 27.99
C SER A 387 -25.01 21.20 28.09
N SER A 388 -25.13 20.02 27.51
CA SER A 388 -24.05 19.00 27.45
C SER A 388 -22.82 19.50 26.67
N HIS A 389 -23.07 20.03 25.46
CA HIS A 389 -22.01 20.62 24.62
C HIS A 389 -21.37 21.82 25.32
N MET A 390 -22.13 22.69 25.95
CA MET A 390 -21.61 23.87 26.66
C MET A 390 -20.78 23.47 27.88
N THR A 391 -21.23 22.48 28.66
CA THR A 391 -20.45 21.97 29.79
C THR A 391 -19.10 21.40 29.34
N ASN A 392 -19.08 20.63 28.24
CA ASN A 392 -17.85 20.09 27.66
C ASN A 392 -16.95 21.21 27.13
N THR A 393 -17.50 22.17 26.39
CA THR A 393 -16.80 23.36 25.90
C THR A 393 -16.14 24.15 27.04
N VAL A 394 -16.84 24.37 28.15
CA VAL A 394 -16.29 25.04 29.34
C VAL A 394 -15.12 24.28 29.93
N SER A 395 -15.18 22.94 29.99
CA SER A 395 -14.05 22.13 30.45
C SER A 395 -12.85 22.25 29.48
N ILE A 396 -13.11 22.17 28.18
CA ILE A 396 -12.07 22.32 27.14
C ILE A 396 -11.39 23.68 27.26
N LEU A 397 -12.15 24.77 27.37
CA LEU A 397 -11.62 26.14 27.45
C LEU A 397 -10.72 26.34 28.69
N LYS A 398 -10.98 25.62 29.79
CA LYS A 398 -10.17 25.68 31.01
C LYS A 398 -8.85 24.91 30.89
N GLU A 399 -8.87 23.78 30.18
CA GLU A 399 -7.73 22.86 30.12
C GLU A 399 -6.85 23.07 28.87
N ALA A 400 -7.40 23.67 27.80
CA ALA A 400 -6.72 23.84 26.55
C ALA A 400 -5.62 24.93 26.59
N ASP A 401 -4.49 24.63 25.98
CA ASP A 401 -3.32 25.50 25.83
C ASP A 401 -2.91 25.60 24.34
N ALA A 402 -1.81 26.30 24.08
CA ALA A 402 -1.29 26.50 22.72
C ALA A 402 -0.85 25.20 22.02
N HIS A 403 -0.61 24.12 22.79
CA HIS A 403 -0.22 22.79 22.29
C HIS A 403 -1.40 21.82 22.26
N SER A 404 -2.62 22.34 22.19
CA SER A 404 -3.85 21.55 22.14
C SER A 404 -4.45 21.58 20.74
N LEU A 405 -5.06 20.44 20.33
CA LEU A 405 -5.94 20.34 19.15
C LEU A 405 -7.39 20.26 19.64
N ILE A 406 -8.24 21.15 19.14
CA ILE A 406 -9.66 21.17 19.49
C ILE A 406 -10.52 20.87 18.27
N LEU A 407 -11.49 19.97 18.42
CA LEU A 407 -12.41 19.52 17.39
C LEU A 407 -13.86 19.72 17.89
N PHE A 408 -14.55 20.69 17.32
CA PHE A 408 -15.96 20.97 17.62
C PHE A 408 -16.87 20.56 16.49
N ASP A 409 -17.87 19.74 16.77
CA ASP A 409 -18.93 19.42 15.82
C ASP A 409 -20.19 20.20 16.15
N GLU A 410 -20.77 20.87 15.16
CA GLU A 410 -21.99 21.69 15.26
C GLU A 410 -21.96 22.74 16.39
N ILE A 411 -20.84 23.48 16.50
CA ILE A 411 -20.69 24.47 17.58
C ILE A 411 -21.84 25.49 17.61
N GLY A 412 -22.42 25.68 18.80
CA GLY A 412 -23.54 26.60 19.04
C GLY A 412 -24.93 26.04 18.74
N ALA A 413 -25.01 24.78 18.27
CA ALA A 413 -26.33 24.15 17.98
C ALA A 413 -27.16 23.88 19.25
N GLY A 414 -28.45 23.73 19.09
CA GLY A 414 -29.36 23.34 20.19
C GLY A 414 -29.98 24.51 21.02
N THR A 415 -29.74 25.78 20.61
CA THR A 415 -30.34 26.97 21.21
C THR A 415 -30.89 27.90 20.10
N ASP A 416 -31.31 29.12 20.48
CA ASP A 416 -31.69 30.14 19.46
C ASP A 416 -30.53 30.37 18.50
N PRO A 417 -30.77 30.36 17.19
CA PRO A 417 -29.73 30.46 16.18
C PRO A 417 -28.83 31.70 16.32
N THR A 418 -29.40 32.85 16.68
CA THR A 418 -28.68 34.11 16.83
C THR A 418 -27.79 34.09 18.07
N GLU A 419 -28.31 33.60 19.20
CA GLU A 419 -27.50 33.43 20.42
C GLU A 419 -26.43 32.36 20.24
N GLY A 420 -26.77 31.24 19.61
CA GLY A 420 -25.84 30.15 19.31
C GLY A 420 -24.69 30.60 18.43
N ALA A 421 -24.95 31.33 17.35
CA ALA A 421 -23.94 31.90 16.48
C ALA A 421 -23.01 32.89 17.21
N ALA A 422 -23.60 33.80 17.99
CA ALA A 422 -22.81 34.78 18.76
C ALA A 422 -21.89 34.13 19.81
N LEU A 423 -22.40 33.12 20.54
CA LEU A 423 -21.57 32.34 21.49
C LEU A 423 -20.47 31.57 20.79
N ALA A 424 -20.77 30.89 19.67
CA ALA A 424 -19.81 30.14 18.90
C ALA A 424 -18.68 31.04 18.37
N ILE A 425 -19.01 32.20 17.78
CA ILE A 425 -18.01 33.19 17.31
C ILE A 425 -17.14 33.65 18.47
N SER A 426 -17.73 33.94 19.66
CA SER A 426 -16.98 34.38 20.83
C SER A 426 -16.01 33.32 21.33
N ILE A 427 -16.43 32.04 21.38
CA ILE A 427 -15.59 30.90 21.78
C ILE A 427 -14.45 30.70 20.77
N LEU A 428 -14.76 30.65 19.48
CA LEU A 428 -13.78 30.46 18.43
C LEU A 428 -12.74 31.58 18.36
N ASN A 429 -13.19 32.84 18.58
CA ASN A 429 -12.31 34.00 18.66
C ASN A 429 -11.37 33.97 19.88
N ASP A 430 -11.83 33.47 21.03
CA ASP A 430 -10.94 33.28 22.20
C ASP A 430 -9.86 32.24 21.91
N LEU A 431 -10.24 31.10 21.36
CA LEU A 431 -9.29 30.04 20.98
C LEU A 431 -8.31 30.51 19.90
N HIS A 432 -8.79 31.24 18.90
CA HIS A 432 -7.96 31.81 17.84
C HIS A 432 -6.93 32.80 18.41
N LYS A 433 -7.35 33.72 19.30
CA LYS A 433 -6.43 34.68 19.96
C LYS A 433 -5.39 34.00 20.85
N ARG A 434 -5.74 32.89 21.46
CA ARG A 434 -4.81 32.07 22.24
C ARG A 434 -3.86 31.22 21.39
N GLY A 435 -4.01 31.25 20.04
CA GLY A 435 -3.18 30.49 19.11
C GLY A 435 -3.43 28.99 19.11
N ILE A 436 -4.57 28.52 19.63
CA ILE A 436 -4.91 27.12 19.76
C ILE A 436 -5.37 26.56 18.41
N THR A 437 -4.84 25.42 18.01
CA THR A 437 -5.20 24.75 16.76
C THR A 437 -6.61 24.17 16.88
N THR A 438 -7.54 24.71 16.09
CA THR A 438 -8.98 24.41 16.23
C THR A 438 -9.61 24.08 14.88
N MET A 439 -10.45 23.06 14.83
CA MET A 439 -11.36 22.75 13.73
C MET A 439 -12.79 22.74 14.28
N ALA A 440 -13.69 23.44 13.58
CA ALA A 440 -15.10 23.48 13.98
C ALA A 440 -16.01 23.24 12.77
N THR A 441 -17.13 22.57 12.99
CA THR A 441 -18.21 22.51 11.99
C THR A 441 -19.39 23.36 12.43
N THR A 442 -20.10 23.90 11.47
CA THR A 442 -21.26 24.74 11.73
C THR A 442 -22.24 24.80 10.56
N HIS A 443 -23.48 25.22 10.84
CA HIS A 443 -24.49 25.55 9.86
C HIS A 443 -24.78 27.05 9.79
N TYR A 444 -24.25 27.86 10.71
CA TYR A 444 -24.53 29.28 10.82
C TYR A 444 -23.82 30.12 9.78
N SER A 445 -24.55 30.98 9.07
CA SER A 445 -23.99 31.87 8.04
C SER A 445 -23.07 32.93 8.65
N GLU A 446 -23.40 33.43 9.86
CA GLU A 446 -22.61 34.42 10.60
C GLU A 446 -21.15 33.93 10.87
N ILE A 447 -20.98 32.64 11.14
CA ILE A 447 -19.67 32.04 11.38
C ILE A 447 -18.88 31.94 10.06
N LYS A 448 -19.57 31.73 8.91
CA LYS A 448 -18.92 31.77 7.58
C LYS A 448 -18.35 33.18 7.31
N VAL A 449 -19.13 34.22 7.62
CA VAL A 449 -18.72 35.63 7.49
C VAL A 449 -17.56 35.95 8.41
N TYR A 450 -17.62 35.50 9.67
CA TYR A 450 -16.52 35.64 10.63
C TYR A 450 -15.21 35.09 10.08
N ALA A 451 -15.23 33.90 9.47
CA ALA A 451 -14.04 33.29 8.88
C ALA A 451 -13.53 34.02 7.62
N LEU A 452 -14.40 34.69 6.86
CA LEU A 452 -14.00 35.49 5.69
C LEU A 452 -13.37 36.83 6.09
N THR A 453 -13.72 37.35 7.27
CA THR A 453 -13.30 38.70 7.73
C THR A 453 -12.20 38.70 8.76
N THR A 454 -11.77 37.51 9.24
CA THR A 454 -10.77 37.40 10.31
C THR A 454 -9.50 36.72 9.80
N ASP A 455 -8.37 37.44 9.86
CA ASP A 455 -7.07 36.88 9.52
C ASP A 455 -6.71 35.70 10.43
N GLY A 456 -6.16 34.64 9.84
CA GLY A 456 -5.81 33.42 10.60
C GLY A 456 -6.96 32.47 10.87
N VAL A 457 -8.16 32.76 10.33
CA VAL A 457 -9.34 31.89 10.30
C VAL A 457 -9.65 31.54 8.84
N GLU A 458 -9.94 30.29 8.57
CA GLU A 458 -10.21 29.86 7.19
C GLU A 458 -11.51 29.06 7.11
N ASN A 459 -12.21 29.24 5.99
CA ASN A 459 -13.40 28.45 5.67
C ASN A 459 -13.03 27.17 4.93
N ALA A 460 -13.84 26.13 5.13
CA ALA A 460 -13.86 24.95 4.28
C ALA A 460 -15.28 24.47 4.04
N CYS A 461 -15.51 23.80 2.92
CA CYS A 461 -16.77 23.14 2.65
C CYS A 461 -16.59 21.67 2.29
N CYS A 462 -17.58 20.86 2.66
CA CYS A 462 -17.73 19.53 2.10
C CYS A 462 -18.50 19.63 0.78
N GLU A 463 -17.86 19.26 -0.32
CA GLU A 463 -18.45 19.31 -1.66
C GLU A 463 -19.69 18.44 -1.75
N PHE A 464 -20.76 18.99 -2.31
CA PHE A 464 -22.03 18.30 -2.52
C PHE A 464 -22.45 18.40 -3.99
N ASP A 465 -22.69 17.26 -4.62
CA ASP A 465 -23.16 17.23 -5.99
C ASP A 465 -24.69 17.42 -6.02
N VAL A 466 -25.09 18.58 -6.47
CA VAL A 466 -26.51 18.95 -6.60
C VAL A 466 -27.22 18.20 -7.73
N GLU A 467 -26.46 17.70 -8.73
CA GLU A 467 -27.06 16.94 -9.84
C GLU A 467 -27.45 15.53 -9.42
N SER A 468 -26.57 14.82 -8.70
CA SER A 468 -26.84 13.47 -8.20
C SER A 468 -27.51 13.43 -6.85
N LEU A 469 -27.64 14.56 -6.12
CA LEU A 469 -28.05 14.67 -4.71
C LEU A 469 -27.20 13.80 -3.77
N ARG A 470 -25.94 13.66 -4.10
CA ARG A 470 -25.02 12.85 -3.29
C ARG A 470 -23.84 13.68 -2.81
N PRO A 471 -23.38 13.46 -1.57
CA PRO A 471 -22.13 14.05 -1.11
C PRO A 471 -20.96 13.41 -1.88
N THR A 472 -20.00 14.24 -2.30
CA THR A 472 -18.74 13.76 -2.88
C THR A 472 -17.73 13.42 -1.79
N TYR A 473 -17.99 13.85 -0.55
CA TYR A 473 -17.13 13.74 0.64
C TYR A 473 -15.74 14.42 0.48
N ARG A 474 -15.57 15.25 -0.54
CA ARG A 474 -14.33 16.02 -0.72
C ARG A 474 -14.39 17.27 0.13
N LEU A 475 -13.27 17.57 0.80
CA LEU A 475 -13.12 18.81 1.57
C LEU A 475 -12.39 19.85 0.72
N LEU A 476 -12.99 21.03 0.57
CA LEU A 476 -12.44 22.17 -0.16
C LEU A 476 -12.14 23.29 0.85
N ILE A 477 -10.85 23.59 1.08
CA ILE A 477 -10.40 24.64 2.00
C ILE A 477 -10.27 25.97 1.22
N GLY A 478 -10.63 27.08 1.86
CA GLY A 478 -10.62 28.42 1.27
C GLY A 478 -11.97 28.87 0.72
N ILE A 479 -13.04 28.08 0.95
CA ILE A 479 -14.39 28.39 0.48
C ILE A 479 -15.42 28.03 1.54
N PRO A 480 -16.33 28.92 1.89
CA PRO A 480 -17.51 28.57 2.68
C PRO A 480 -18.51 27.74 1.86
N GLY A 481 -19.16 26.77 2.48
CA GLY A 481 -20.17 25.94 1.84
C GLY A 481 -21.49 26.68 1.63
N LYS A 482 -22.08 26.45 0.47
CA LYS A 482 -23.43 26.95 0.15
C LYS A 482 -24.50 26.11 0.82
N SER A 483 -25.62 26.76 1.18
CA SER A 483 -26.86 26.07 1.55
C SER A 483 -27.55 25.55 0.27
N ASN A 484 -27.73 24.23 0.16
CA ASN A 484 -28.39 23.62 -1.01
C ASN A 484 -29.82 23.18 -0.72
N ALA A 485 -30.45 23.69 0.38
CA ALA A 485 -31.76 23.25 0.83
C ALA A 485 -32.86 23.39 -0.24
N PHE A 486 -32.94 24.50 -0.95
CA PHE A 486 -33.92 24.70 -2.00
C PHE A 486 -33.71 23.80 -3.22
N ALA A 487 -32.45 23.64 -3.67
CA ALA A 487 -32.14 22.77 -4.77
C ALA A 487 -32.42 21.29 -4.45
N ILE A 488 -32.12 20.87 -3.24
CA ILE A 488 -32.42 19.52 -2.74
C ILE A 488 -33.94 19.33 -2.64
N SER A 489 -34.68 20.27 -2.01
CA SER A 489 -36.11 20.19 -1.85
C SER A 489 -36.84 20.13 -3.20
N LYS A 490 -36.42 20.92 -4.18
CA LYS A 490 -36.96 20.89 -5.55
C LYS A 490 -36.80 19.52 -6.20
N LYS A 491 -35.60 18.93 -6.10
CA LYS A 491 -35.34 17.60 -6.66
C LYS A 491 -36.07 16.46 -5.94
N LEU A 492 -36.32 16.64 -4.65
CA LEU A 492 -37.14 15.70 -3.85
C LEU A 492 -38.65 15.82 -4.14
N GLY A 493 -39.04 16.79 -4.99
CA GLY A 493 -40.42 16.93 -5.44
C GLY A 493 -41.22 17.98 -4.70
N LEU A 494 -40.59 18.86 -3.89
CA LEU A 494 -41.32 20.00 -3.30
C LEU A 494 -41.76 20.96 -4.42
N PRO A 495 -43.06 21.34 -4.48
CA PRO A 495 -43.57 22.20 -5.53
C PRO A 495 -42.86 23.55 -5.60
N ASP A 496 -42.60 24.03 -6.83
CA ASP A 496 -41.87 25.28 -7.09
C ASP A 496 -42.49 26.51 -6.43
N TYR A 497 -43.83 26.53 -6.24
CA TYR A 497 -44.52 27.67 -5.59
C TYR A 497 -44.17 27.77 -4.10
N ILE A 498 -43.96 26.64 -3.41
CA ILE A 498 -43.54 26.63 -2.01
C ILE A 498 -42.10 27.12 -1.90
N ILE A 499 -41.21 26.66 -2.80
CA ILE A 499 -39.82 27.10 -2.83
C ILE A 499 -39.73 28.60 -3.10
N LYS A 500 -40.52 29.13 -4.05
CA LYS A 500 -40.59 30.56 -4.33
C LYS A 500 -41.13 31.40 -3.15
N ASP A 501 -42.14 30.91 -2.44
CA ASP A 501 -42.63 31.57 -1.23
C ASP A 501 -41.57 31.54 -0.10
N ALA A 502 -40.88 30.41 0.09
CA ALA A 502 -39.81 30.31 1.06
C ALA A 502 -38.63 31.26 0.72
N SER A 503 -38.23 31.31 -0.56
CA SER A 503 -37.17 32.19 -1.02
C SER A 503 -37.55 33.69 -0.85
N ALA A 504 -38.80 34.06 -1.05
CA ALA A 504 -39.31 35.43 -0.87
C ALA A 504 -39.35 35.87 0.61
N ARG A 505 -39.21 34.94 1.56
CA ARG A 505 -39.16 35.22 3.00
C ARG A 505 -37.75 35.39 3.54
N MET A 506 -36.71 35.11 2.70
CA MET A 506 -35.33 35.38 3.04
C MET A 506 -34.99 36.85 2.80
N ASP A 507 -34.09 37.41 3.60
CA ASP A 507 -33.58 38.75 3.40
C ASP A 507 -32.80 38.87 2.09
N ALA A 508 -32.91 40.00 1.40
CA ALA A 508 -32.28 40.23 0.10
C ALA A 508 -30.74 40.14 0.18
N ASP A 509 -30.15 40.56 1.31
CA ASP A 509 -28.73 40.53 1.57
C ASP A 509 -28.23 39.07 1.72
N ASP A 510 -29.01 38.19 2.35
CA ASP A 510 -28.70 36.77 2.48
C ASP A 510 -28.70 36.04 1.13
N VAL A 511 -29.66 36.40 0.26
CA VAL A 511 -29.76 35.82 -1.10
C VAL A 511 -28.55 36.23 -1.96
N GLN A 512 -28.18 37.52 -1.95
CA GLN A 512 -27.00 38.01 -2.67
C GLN A 512 -25.70 37.37 -2.17
N PHE A 513 -25.57 37.19 -0.84
CA PHE A 513 -24.42 36.54 -0.25
C PHE A 513 -24.31 35.07 -0.67
N GLU A 514 -25.39 34.31 -0.65
CA GLU A 514 -25.41 32.90 -1.10
C GLU A 514 -25.13 32.77 -2.62
N ASP A 515 -25.56 33.73 -3.46
CA ASP A 515 -25.22 33.74 -4.89
C ASP A 515 -23.72 34.03 -5.12
N LEU A 516 -23.11 34.96 -4.38
CA LEU A 516 -21.69 35.25 -4.43
C LEU A 516 -20.83 34.05 -3.98
N LEU A 517 -21.29 33.34 -2.95
CA LEU A 517 -20.66 32.09 -2.50
C LEU A 517 -20.72 31.02 -3.58
N SER A 518 -21.82 30.95 -4.36
CA SER A 518 -21.96 30.04 -5.49
C SER A 518 -20.90 30.26 -6.57
N ASP A 519 -20.67 31.50 -6.93
CA ASP A 519 -19.71 31.90 -7.95
C ASP A 519 -18.27 31.62 -7.47
N LEU A 520 -17.98 31.87 -6.20
CA LEU A 520 -16.69 31.55 -5.57
C LEU A 520 -16.44 30.02 -5.54
N GLU A 521 -17.44 29.23 -5.16
CA GLU A 521 -17.36 27.77 -5.15
C GLU A 521 -17.08 27.23 -6.56
N HIS A 522 -17.82 27.68 -7.57
CA HIS A 522 -17.61 27.30 -8.96
C HIS A 522 -16.22 27.66 -9.49
N SER A 523 -15.75 28.87 -9.21
CA SER A 523 -14.41 29.32 -9.60
C SER A 523 -13.33 28.47 -8.97
N ARG A 524 -13.48 28.15 -7.69
CA ARG A 524 -12.50 27.35 -6.95
C ARG A 524 -12.48 25.87 -7.38
N ILE A 525 -13.63 25.25 -7.59
CA ILE A 525 -13.74 23.90 -8.14
C ILE A 525 -12.99 23.82 -9.47
N THR A 526 -13.11 24.85 -10.31
CA THR A 526 -12.39 24.94 -11.58
C THR A 526 -10.88 25.04 -11.35
N ILE A 527 -10.45 25.90 -10.44
CA ILE A 527 -9.03 26.06 -10.07
C ILE A 527 -8.44 24.78 -9.49
N GLU A 528 -9.16 24.07 -8.63
CA GLU A 528 -8.71 22.80 -8.07
C GLU A 528 -8.60 21.68 -9.13
N LYS A 529 -9.54 21.63 -10.09
CA LYS A 529 -9.45 20.71 -11.24
C LYS A 529 -8.21 21.00 -12.09
N GLU A 530 -8.01 22.28 -12.44
CA GLU A 530 -6.82 22.69 -13.21
C GLU A 530 -5.52 22.41 -12.44
N ARG A 531 -5.51 22.61 -11.14
CA ARG A 531 -4.36 22.32 -10.27
C ARG A 531 -4.05 20.82 -10.20
N ALA A 532 -5.08 19.97 -10.15
CA ALA A 532 -4.92 18.53 -10.20
C ALA A 532 -4.35 18.07 -11.55
N GLU A 533 -4.82 18.64 -12.67
CA GLU A 533 -4.27 18.39 -14.01
C GLU A 533 -2.80 18.85 -14.13
N ILE A 534 -2.49 20.05 -13.63
CA ILE A 534 -1.11 20.55 -13.60
C ILE A 534 -0.19 19.62 -12.80
N ASN A 535 -0.64 19.13 -11.66
CA ASN A 535 0.15 18.20 -10.85
C ASN A 535 0.34 16.83 -11.54
N ALA A 536 -0.67 16.33 -12.24
CA ALA A 536 -0.57 15.13 -13.05
C ALA A 536 0.45 15.31 -14.19
N TYR A 537 0.38 16.42 -14.92
CA TYR A 537 1.36 16.75 -15.95
C TYR A 537 2.78 16.93 -15.41
N LYS A 538 2.93 17.53 -14.23
CA LYS A 538 4.25 17.61 -13.58
C LYS A 538 4.85 16.25 -13.28
N GLN A 539 4.04 15.31 -12.80
CA GLN A 539 4.50 13.94 -12.54
C GLN A 539 4.87 13.23 -13.84
N GLU A 540 4.07 13.37 -14.88
CA GLU A 540 4.36 12.80 -16.20
C GLU A 540 5.65 13.39 -16.80
N ILE A 541 5.84 14.71 -16.70
CA ILE A 541 7.06 15.36 -17.16
C ILE A 541 8.28 14.87 -16.37
N GLN A 542 8.15 14.65 -15.07
CA GLN A 542 9.25 14.13 -14.26
C GLN A 542 9.60 12.69 -14.67
N GLN A 543 8.61 11.84 -14.84
CA GLN A 543 8.81 10.45 -15.32
C GLN A 543 9.48 10.41 -16.69
N LEU A 544 9.00 11.22 -17.65
CA LEU A 544 9.61 11.34 -18.97
C LEU A 544 11.05 11.84 -18.92
N LYS A 545 11.33 12.77 -18.02
CA LYS A 545 12.70 13.29 -17.81
C LYS A 545 13.64 12.20 -17.28
N ASP A 546 13.17 11.39 -16.34
CA ASP A 546 13.96 10.29 -15.78
C ASP A 546 14.16 9.17 -16.81
N GLU A 547 13.14 8.87 -17.62
CA GLU A 547 13.28 7.94 -18.75
C GLU A 547 14.26 8.45 -19.81
N LEU A 548 14.21 9.74 -20.15
CA LEU A 548 15.16 10.35 -21.09
C LEU A 548 16.59 10.30 -20.56
N LYS A 549 16.77 10.55 -19.26
CA LYS A 549 18.09 10.47 -18.62
C LYS A 549 18.64 9.03 -18.71
N THR A 550 17.84 8.03 -18.34
CA THR A 550 18.25 6.63 -18.41
C THR A 550 18.53 6.15 -19.85
N LYS A 551 17.77 6.65 -20.83
CA LYS A 551 18.03 6.36 -22.25
C LYS A 551 19.32 7.05 -22.75
N SER A 552 19.57 8.29 -22.30
CA SER A 552 20.82 9.03 -22.61
C SER A 552 22.04 8.30 -22.04
N ASP A 553 21.98 7.92 -20.77
CA ASP A 553 23.08 7.20 -20.10
C ASP A 553 23.40 5.87 -20.81
N ARG A 554 22.35 5.11 -21.20
CA ARG A 554 22.53 3.87 -21.99
C ARG A 554 23.13 4.12 -23.38
N LEU A 555 22.82 5.24 -24.02
CA LEU A 555 23.40 5.60 -25.32
C LEU A 555 24.87 5.98 -25.18
N ASP A 556 25.21 6.72 -24.12
CA ASP A 556 26.60 7.08 -23.83
C ASP A 556 27.45 5.85 -23.49
N GLU A 557 26.92 4.91 -22.67
CA GLU A 557 27.59 3.64 -22.41
C GLU A 557 27.81 2.81 -23.70
N ARG A 558 26.80 2.75 -24.59
CA ARG A 558 26.93 2.07 -25.88
C ARG A 558 27.97 2.74 -26.77
N ARG A 559 27.97 4.08 -26.83
CA ARG A 559 28.96 4.84 -27.59
C ARG A 559 30.38 4.57 -27.11
N ASP A 560 30.58 4.61 -25.79
CA ASP A 560 31.90 4.38 -25.16
C ASP A 560 32.37 2.95 -25.37
N LYS A 561 31.44 1.97 -25.34
CA LYS A 561 31.74 0.57 -25.64
C LYS A 561 32.15 0.36 -27.10
N ILE A 562 31.50 1.05 -28.05
CA ILE A 562 31.85 1.02 -29.47
C ILE A 562 33.22 1.67 -29.71
N LEU A 563 33.46 2.85 -29.09
CA LEU A 563 34.74 3.54 -29.21
C LEU A 563 35.91 2.72 -28.63
N ARG A 564 35.67 2.08 -27.49
CA ARG A 564 36.66 1.20 -26.85
C ARG A 564 37.00 0.00 -27.75
N LYS A 565 35.98 -0.68 -28.30
CA LYS A 565 36.18 -1.76 -29.28
C LYS A 565 36.95 -1.28 -30.53
N ALA A 566 36.58 -0.14 -31.08
CA ALA A 566 37.26 0.43 -32.25
C ALA A 566 38.73 0.75 -31.96
N ASN A 567 39.04 1.29 -30.77
CA ASN A 567 40.39 1.55 -30.35
C ASN A 567 41.21 0.26 -30.11
N GLU A 568 40.61 -0.76 -29.51
CA GLU A 568 41.22 -2.07 -29.33
C GLU A 568 41.54 -2.76 -30.69
N GLU A 569 40.60 -2.67 -31.66
CA GLU A 569 40.81 -3.17 -33.01
C GLU A 569 41.91 -2.39 -33.76
N ALA A 570 41.95 -1.06 -33.62
CA ALA A 570 42.99 -0.22 -34.19
C ALA A 570 44.37 -0.53 -33.59
N ALA A 571 44.46 -0.73 -32.26
CA ALA A 571 45.70 -1.11 -31.60
C ALA A 571 46.21 -2.50 -32.04
N ALA A 572 45.28 -3.46 -32.22
CA ALA A 572 45.63 -4.78 -32.74
C ALA A 572 46.17 -4.73 -34.18
N ILE A 573 45.56 -3.88 -35.02
CA ILE A 573 46.01 -3.68 -36.41
C ILE A 573 47.41 -3.05 -36.44
N LEU A 574 47.67 -2.04 -35.61
CA LEU A 574 48.99 -1.40 -35.50
C LEU A 574 50.05 -2.38 -34.96
N LYS A 575 49.68 -3.24 -34.00
CA LYS A 575 50.59 -4.26 -33.48
C LYS A 575 50.96 -5.29 -34.56
N ASP A 576 49.97 -5.81 -35.29
CA ASP A 576 50.17 -6.73 -36.42
C ASP A 576 51.06 -6.12 -37.52
N ALA A 577 50.86 -4.82 -37.82
CA ALA A 577 51.65 -4.09 -38.80
C ALA A 577 53.09 -3.92 -38.34
N LYS A 578 53.30 -3.64 -37.07
CA LYS A 578 54.64 -3.51 -36.45
C LYS A 578 55.36 -4.87 -36.45
N GLU A 579 54.70 -5.93 -36.01
CA GLU A 579 55.28 -7.27 -36.01
C GLU A 579 55.69 -7.73 -37.43
N TYR A 580 54.86 -7.39 -38.41
CA TYR A 580 55.15 -7.70 -39.82
C TYR A 580 56.34 -6.88 -40.35
N ALA A 581 56.43 -5.59 -40.01
CA ALA A 581 57.55 -4.72 -40.37
C ALA A 581 58.85 -5.23 -39.73
N ASP A 582 58.80 -5.61 -38.43
CA ASP A 582 59.96 -6.16 -37.69
C ASP A 582 60.42 -7.50 -38.28
N GLN A 583 59.50 -8.36 -38.69
CA GLN A 583 59.85 -9.64 -39.41
C GLN A 583 60.45 -9.36 -40.77
N THR A 584 59.94 -8.37 -41.50
CA THR A 584 60.49 -8.00 -42.85
C THR A 584 61.89 -7.44 -42.72
N ILE A 585 62.15 -6.56 -41.72
CA ILE A 585 63.46 -6.01 -41.41
C ILE A 585 64.45 -7.11 -40.99
N LYS A 586 64.02 -8.06 -40.15
CA LYS A 586 64.84 -9.22 -39.75
C LYS A 586 65.22 -10.11 -40.96
N THR A 587 64.29 -10.31 -41.88
CA THR A 587 64.53 -11.13 -43.12
C THR A 587 65.41 -10.38 -44.07
N MET A 588 65.28 -9.05 -44.19
CA MET A 588 66.22 -8.22 -45.02
C MET A 588 67.64 -8.24 -44.50
N ASN A 589 67.82 -8.22 -43.17
CA ASN A 589 69.17 -8.25 -42.52
C ASN A 589 69.85 -9.61 -42.56
N LYS A 590 69.14 -10.71 -42.76
CA LYS A 590 69.66 -12.07 -42.80
C LYS A 590 70.00 -12.58 -44.17
N HIS A 591 69.39 -12.17 -45.24
CA HIS A 591 69.60 -12.64 -46.64
C HIS A 591 69.43 -11.44 -47.58
N GLY A 592 70.40 -11.09 -48.33
CA GLY A 592 70.34 -10.06 -49.37
C GLY A 592 69.19 -10.36 -50.33
N MET A 593 68.06 -9.70 -50.16
CA MET A 593 66.84 -9.92 -50.99
C MET A 593 66.96 -9.26 -52.36
N THR A 594 66.57 -9.99 -53.41
CA THR A 594 66.42 -9.45 -54.74
C THR A 594 65.18 -8.55 -54.88
N VAL A 595 65.25 -7.58 -55.80
CA VAL A 595 64.16 -6.63 -56.07
C VAL A 595 62.80 -7.33 -56.32
N LYS A 596 62.82 -8.54 -56.90
CA LYS A 596 61.61 -9.35 -57.15
C LYS A 596 60.92 -9.89 -55.88
N GLU A 597 61.65 -10.17 -54.82
CA GLU A 597 61.07 -10.64 -53.54
C GLU A 597 60.48 -9.51 -52.71
N LEU A 598 61.06 -8.31 -52.81
CA LEU A 598 60.49 -7.08 -52.24
C LEU A 598 59.15 -6.71 -52.88
N GLU A 599 59.02 -6.83 -54.21
CA GLU A 599 57.73 -6.59 -54.89
C GLU A 599 56.69 -7.64 -54.54
N LYS A 600 57.03 -8.89 -54.29
CA LYS A 600 56.12 -9.95 -53.90
C LYS A 600 55.58 -9.75 -52.47
N GLN A 601 56.43 -9.28 -51.57
CA GLN A 601 55.97 -8.91 -50.22
C GLN A 601 55.10 -7.63 -50.18
N ARG A 602 55.45 -6.64 -51.02
CA ARG A 602 54.64 -5.42 -51.17
C ARG A 602 53.26 -5.70 -51.75
N SER A 603 53.12 -6.64 -52.68
CA SER A 603 51.83 -7.08 -53.24
C SER A 603 51.02 -7.85 -52.17
N ALA A 604 51.63 -8.70 -51.34
CA ALA A 604 50.97 -9.45 -50.30
C ALA A 604 50.45 -8.56 -49.19
N ILE A 605 51.16 -7.45 -48.86
CA ILE A 605 50.66 -6.41 -47.94
C ILE A 605 49.44 -5.69 -48.52
N ARG A 606 49.52 -5.33 -49.77
CA ARG A 606 48.45 -4.64 -50.49
C ARG A 606 47.21 -5.50 -50.61
N ASP A 607 47.34 -6.81 -50.86
CA ASP A 607 46.20 -7.75 -50.89
C ASP A 607 45.60 -7.99 -49.48
N LYS A 608 46.36 -8.00 -48.43
CA LYS A 608 45.86 -8.05 -47.06
C LYS A 608 45.16 -6.76 -46.66
N MET A 609 45.65 -5.58 -47.05
CA MET A 609 44.98 -4.30 -46.85
C MET A 609 43.68 -4.22 -47.65
N ASN A 610 43.66 -4.61 -48.90
CA ASN A 610 42.45 -4.59 -49.73
C ASN A 610 41.37 -5.56 -49.19
N LYS A 611 41.71 -6.77 -48.79
CA LYS A 611 40.80 -7.71 -48.15
C LYS A 611 40.19 -7.22 -46.82
N ARG A 612 40.95 -6.43 -46.03
CA ARG A 612 40.44 -5.79 -44.82
C ARG A 612 39.58 -4.56 -45.15
N GLN A 613 39.92 -3.79 -46.14
CA GLN A 613 39.16 -2.63 -46.58
C GLN A 613 37.78 -3.06 -47.22
N GLU A 614 37.71 -4.20 -47.89
CA GLU A 614 36.47 -4.83 -48.36
C GLU A 614 35.61 -5.30 -47.18
N LYS A 615 36.18 -5.86 -46.10
CA LYS A 615 35.40 -6.23 -44.90
C LYS A 615 34.85 -4.99 -44.17
N LEU A 616 35.51 -3.86 -44.21
CA LEU A 616 35.03 -2.60 -43.61
C LEU A 616 33.96 -1.93 -44.50
N SER A 617 34.00 -2.08 -45.83
CA SER A 617 33.06 -1.50 -46.76
C SER A 617 31.71 -2.23 -46.82
N VAL A 618 31.66 -3.50 -46.39
CA VAL A 618 30.42 -4.31 -46.43
C VAL A 618 29.42 -3.96 -45.29
N GLN A 619 29.80 -3.16 -44.30
CA GLN A 619 28.95 -2.76 -43.18
C GLN A 619 28.35 -1.33 -43.28
N ALA A 620 28.61 -0.59 -44.32
CA ALA A 620 27.89 0.65 -44.58
C ALA A 620 26.49 0.32 -45.12
N ALA A 621 25.48 0.50 -44.26
CA ALA A 621 24.08 0.29 -44.61
C ALA A 621 23.74 1.07 -45.93
N LYS A 622 23.17 0.39 -46.92
CA LYS A 622 22.67 1.03 -48.14
C LYS A 622 21.68 2.13 -47.72
N PRO A 623 21.83 3.37 -48.23
CA PRO A 623 20.88 4.42 -47.95
C PRO A 623 19.50 4.00 -48.49
N LYS A 624 18.45 4.13 -47.68
CA LYS A 624 17.07 3.96 -48.14
C LYS A 624 16.81 4.93 -49.27
N ALA A 625 16.27 4.43 -50.38
CA ALA A 625 15.89 5.26 -51.53
C ALA A 625 14.86 6.30 -51.06
N HIS A 626 15.26 7.56 -51.01
CA HIS A 626 14.35 8.70 -50.79
C HIS A 626 13.53 8.94 -52.07
N LYS A 627 12.23 9.26 -51.89
CA LYS A 627 11.40 9.71 -52.99
C LYS A 627 12.01 10.96 -53.63
N ALA A 628 12.22 10.95 -54.93
CA ALA A 628 12.66 12.11 -55.67
C ALA A 628 11.54 13.18 -55.64
N HIS A 629 11.82 14.34 -55.06
CA HIS A 629 10.92 15.47 -55.04
C HIS A 629 10.95 16.18 -56.39
N ASP A 630 9.78 16.67 -56.87
CA ASP A 630 9.69 17.40 -58.12
C ASP A 630 10.23 18.84 -57.97
N ILE A 631 10.79 19.38 -59.02
CA ILE A 631 11.40 20.72 -59.06
C ILE A 631 10.45 21.82 -58.58
N SER A 632 9.14 21.62 -58.86
CA SER A 632 8.06 22.56 -58.52
C SER A 632 7.76 22.65 -56.99
N GLU A 633 8.24 21.68 -56.21
CA GLU A 633 7.99 21.64 -54.74
C GLU A 633 8.92 22.56 -53.97
N PHE A 634 10.03 23.01 -54.52
CA PHE A 634 11.00 23.86 -53.87
C PHE A 634 10.71 25.35 -54.14
N LYS A 635 10.24 26.05 -53.09
CA LYS A 635 10.02 27.53 -53.11
C LYS A 635 11.05 28.22 -52.21
N VAL A 636 11.37 29.47 -52.52
CA VAL A 636 12.22 30.32 -51.66
C VAL A 636 11.57 30.41 -50.28
N GLY A 637 12.34 30.11 -49.24
CA GLY A 637 11.84 30.01 -47.84
C GLY A 637 11.47 28.58 -47.38
N THR A 638 11.54 27.55 -48.24
CA THR A 638 11.29 26.16 -47.87
C THR A 638 12.44 25.66 -47.01
N HIS A 639 12.11 25.07 -45.86
CA HIS A 639 13.10 24.39 -45.00
C HIS A 639 13.40 23.00 -45.53
N VAL A 640 14.69 22.72 -45.74
CA VAL A 640 15.18 21.47 -46.30
C VAL A 640 16.34 20.92 -45.47
N ARG A 641 16.46 19.59 -45.46
CA ARG A 641 17.61 18.88 -44.88
C ARG A 641 18.56 18.50 -46.01
N VAL A 642 19.81 18.92 -45.89
CA VAL A 642 20.87 18.52 -46.85
C VAL A 642 21.38 17.15 -46.43
N LEU A 643 21.05 16.12 -47.20
CA LEU A 643 21.29 14.69 -46.87
C LEU A 643 22.79 14.37 -46.69
N SER A 644 23.66 14.95 -47.53
CA SER A 644 25.11 14.73 -47.45
C SER A 644 25.78 15.28 -46.17
N MET A 645 25.18 16.32 -45.56
CA MET A 645 25.72 17.01 -44.39
C MET A 645 24.83 16.79 -43.16
N ASN A 646 23.65 16.23 -43.31
CA ASN A 646 22.62 16.09 -42.28
C ASN A 646 22.31 17.42 -41.55
N LEU A 647 22.37 18.55 -42.23
CA LEU A 647 22.10 19.90 -41.71
C LEU A 647 20.78 20.44 -42.27
N ILE A 648 20.07 21.21 -41.46
CA ILE A 648 18.82 21.87 -41.87
C ILE A 648 19.17 23.27 -42.39
N GLY A 649 18.61 23.66 -43.53
CA GLY A 649 18.77 24.98 -44.07
C GLY A 649 17.50 25.45 -44.79
N THR A 650 17.51 26.71 -45.25
CA THR A 650 16.39 27.35 -45.96
C THR A 650 16.79 27.60 -47.43
N VAL A 651 15.90 27.30 -48.33
CA VAL A 651 16.11 27.59 -49.75
C VAL A 651 16.09 29.09 -50.00
N THR A 652 17.17 29.64 -50.62
CA THR A 652 17.31 31.07 -50.84
C THR A 652 17.18 31.48 -52.29
N ALA A 653 17.26 30.54 -53.25
CA ALA A 653 17.08 30.80 -54.66
C ALA A 653 16.34 29.62 -55.33
N LEU A 654 15.51 29.95 -56.36
CA LEU A 654 14.81 28.93 -57.14
C LEU A 654 15.75 27.97 -57.86
N PRO A 655 15.34 26.73 -58.14
CA PRO A 655 16.16 25.74 -58.82
C PRO A 655 16.60 26.20 -60.23
N SER A 656 17.88 26.00 -60.53
CA SER A 656 18.41 26.27 -61.88
C SER A 656 17.91 25.18 -62.87
N PRO A 657 17.93 25.44 -64.15
CA PRO A 657 17.55 24.42 -65.20
C PRO A 657 18.37 23.13 -65.11
N LYS A 658 19.51 23.12 -64.42
CA LYS A 658 20.38 21.97 -64.15
C LYS A 658 20.08 21.24 -62.86
N GLY A 659 18.99 21.63 -62.14
CA GLY A 659 18.55 20.97 -60.89
C GLY A 659 19.43 21.32 -59.66
N GLU A 660 20.15 22.46 -59.66
CA GLU A 660 20.89 22.95 -58.52
C GLU A 660 20.11 24.00 -57.75
N ILE A 661 20.06 23.89 -56.41
CA ILE A 661 19.39 24.79 -55.46
C ILE A 661 20.43 25.38 -54.50
N THR A 662 20.27 26.65 -54.17
CA THR A 662 21.07 27.33 -53.14
C THR A 662 20.32 27.22 -51.80
N VAL A 663 20.98 26.61 -50.83
CA VAL A 663 20.43 26.42 -49.45
C VAL A 663 21.34 27.14 -48.47
N GLN A 664 20.76 27.97 -47.59
CA GLN A 664 21.39 28.64 -46.51
C GLN A 664 21.26 27.85 -45.20
N MET A 665 22.39 27.52 -44.59
CA MET A 665 22.48 26.79 -43.34
C MET A 665 23.23 27.65 -42.32
N GLY A 666 22.48 28.44 -41.51
CA GLY A 666 23.08 29.47 -40.65
C GLY A 666 23.87 30.51 -41.43
N SER A 667 25.15 30.67 -41.19
CA SER A 667 26.04 31.60 -41.92
C SER A 667 26.60 31.01 -43.21
N LEU A 668 26.35 29.74 -43.53
CA LEU A 668 26.91 29.05 -44.70
C LEU A 668 25.86 28.93 -45.81
N SER A 669 26.19 29.40 -47.00
CA SER A 669 25.39 29.23 -48.22
C SER A 669 26.06 28.21 -49.15
N THR A 670 25.33 27.16 -49.58
CA THR A 670 25.89 26.15 -50.48
C THR A 670 24.94 25.86 -51.63
N LYS A 671 25.46 25.47 -52.79
CA LYS A 671 24.71 24.97 -53.93
C LYS A 671 24.72 23.46 -53.93
N THR A 672 23.54 22.86 -53.93
CA THR A 672 23.41 21.38 -53.92
C THR A 672 22.34 20.93 -54.89
N LYS A 673 22.41 19.69 -55.33
CA LYS A 673 21.43 19.09 -56.27
C LYS A 673 20.15 18.70 -55.51
N ILE A 674 18.99 18.79 -56.16
CA ILE A 674 17.66 18.46 -55.64
C ILE A 674 17.62 17.06 -55.02
N ASN A 675 18.31 16.08 -55.59
CA ASN A 675 18.37 14.70 -55.10
C ASN A 675 19.08 14.54 -53.74
N ASN A 676 19.76 15.59 -53.25
CA ASN A 676 20.47 15.63 -51.96
C ASN A 676 19.69 16.43 -50.90
N LEU A 677 18.42 16.74 -51.17
CA LEU A 677 17.55 17.52 -50.32
C LEU A 677 16.29 16.75 -49.94
N GLU A 678 15.89 16.88 -48.66
CA GLU A 678 14.62 16.40 -48.12
C GLU A 678 13.81 17.60 -47.60
N ILE A 679 12.58 17.77 -48.09
CA ILE A 679 11.70 18.87 -47.67
C ILE A 679 11.17 18.56 -46.24
N LEU A 680 11.31 19.51 -45.33
CA LEU A 680 10.79 19.42 -43.94
C LEU A 680 9.45 20.16 -43.88
N VAL A 681 8.35 19.43 -44.07
CA VAL A 681 6.99 19.99 -43.96
C VAL A 681 6.66 20.26 -42.50
N GLY A 682 6.41 21.54 -42.13
CA GLY A 682 6.01 21.94 -40.79
C GLY A 682 7.15 22.33 -39.84
N TYR A 683 8.41 22.37 -40.30
CA TYR A 683 9.53 22.86 -39.47
C TYR A 683 9.41 24.37 -39.23
N LYS A 684 9.51 24.79 -37.92
CA LYS A 684 9.61 26.20 -37.53
C LYS A 684 10.96 26.41 -36.87
N ASP A 685 11.69 27.43 -37.36
CA ASP A 685 13.00 27.82 -36.81
C ASP A 685 12.85 28.32 -35.35
N PRO A 686 13.60 27.77 -34.40
CA PRO A 686 13.56 28.24 -33.00
C PRO A 686 13.94 29.70 -32.79
N GLU A 687 14.64 30.36 -33.74
CA GLU A 687 15.01 31.77 -33.65
C GLU A 687 13.89 32.73 -34.05
N GLU A 688 12.94 32.33 -34.89
CA GLU A 688 11.79 33.17 -35.24
C GLU A 688 10.75 33.29 -34.13
N ALA A 689 10.74 32.37 -33.15
CA ALA A 689 9.83 32.39 -32.00
C ALA A 689 10.16 33.51 -30.98
N LYS A 690 11.29 34.20 -31.11
CA LYS A 690 11.72 35.26 -30.17
C LYS A 690 11.42 36.70 -30.62
N LYS A 691 10.84 36.91 -31.81
CA LYS A 691 10.52 38.24 -32.33
C LYS A 691 9.02 38.38 -32.67
N ALA A 692 8.17 38.42 -31.63
CA ALA A 692 6.81 38.93 -31.79
C ALA A 692 6.51 39.94 -30.69
N PRO A 693 5.93 41.11 -31.01
CA PRO A 693 5.73 42.19 -30.04
C PRO A 693 4.58 41.89 -29.08
N LYS A 694 4.78 42.22 -27.80
CA LYS A 694 3.72 42.23 -26.78
C LYS A 694 2.70 43.32 -27.11
N GLY A 695 1.47 42.96 -27.32
CA GLY A 695 0.40 43.93 -27.40
C GLY A 695 -0.94 43.33 -27.77
N ALA A 696 -1.90 43.53 -26.87
CA ALA A 696 -3.36 43.53 -26.98
C ALA A 696 -4.11 42.18 -27.07
N GLY A 697 -4.88 41.99 -26.04
CA GLY A 697 -5.95 41.16 -25.62
C GLY A 697 -6.92 40.50 -26.61
N GLY A 698 -7.50 39.44 -26.10
CA GLY A 698 -8.85 39.04 -26.45
C GLY A 698 -9.03 37.73 -27.21
N SER A 699 -9.58 36.77 -26.57
CA SER A 699 -10.54 35.70 -27.01
C SER A 699 -10.27 34.81 -28.25
N GLY A 700 -9.14 34.97 -28.98
CA GLY A 700 -8.89 34.16 -30.18
C GLY A 700 -8.01 32.93 -30.02
N LYS A 701 -7.29 32.79 -28.92
CA LYS A 701 -6.25 31.74 -28.75
C LYS A 701 -6.77 30.34 -28.36
N ILE A 702 -7.97 30.20 -27.89
CA ILE A 702 -8.54 28.91 -27.46
C ILE A 702 -8.94 28.00 -28.65
N LYS A 703 -9.32 28.61 -29.77
CA LYS A 703 -9.75 27.83 -30.96
C LYS A 703 -8.60 27.20 -31.78
N MET A 704 -7.39 27.72 -31.74
CA MET A 704 -6.26 27.20 -32.54
C MET A 704 -5.49 26.02 -31.88
N SER A 705 -5.58 25.85 -30.59
CA SER A 705 -4.86 24.74 -29.92
C SER A 705 -5.59 23.39 -30.02
N LYS A 706 -6.92 23.38 -30.17
CA LYS A 706 -7.71 22.17 -30.37
C LYS A 706 -7.56 21.55 -31.75
N ALA A 707 -7.40 22.36 -32.78
CA ALA A 707 -7.25 21.87 -34.15
C ALA A 707 -5.96 21.04 -34.43
N ALA A 708 -4.94 21.26 -33.63
CA ALA A 708 -3.65 20.54 -33.76
C ALA A 708 -3.60 19.19 -33.01
N SER A 709 -4.60 18.87 -32.18
CA SER A 709 -4.59 17.69 -31.30
C SER A 709 -5.68 16.65 -31.62
N ILE A 710 -6.62 16.93 -32.56
CA ILE A 710 -7.69 15.99 -32.89
C ILE A 710 -7.24 15.02 -33.96
N SER A 711 -7.29 13.72 -33.62
CA SER A 711 -6.99 12.64 -34.54
C SER A 711 -8.03 12.62 -35.68
N HIS A 712 -7.61 12.37 -36.90
CA HIS A 712 -8.49 12.16 -38.06
C HIS A 712 -9.20 10.80 -38.04
N GLU A 713 -8.97 10.00 -36.96
CA GLU A 713 -9.55 8.68 -36.80
C GLU A 713 -10.05 8.50 -35.37
N ILE A 714 -11.28 7.96 -35.23
CA ILE A 714 -11.82 7.48 -33.97
C ILE A 714 -12.03 5.97 -34.01
N ASN A 715 -11.61 5.29 -32.94
CA ASN A 715 -11.78 3.85 -32.76
C ASN A 715 -12.91 3.57 -31.77
N LEU A 716 -13.94 2.82 -32.19
CA LEU A 716 -15.13 2.44 -31.44
C LEU A 716 -15.20 0.92 -31.18
N LEU A 717 -14.15 0.15 -31.50
CA LEU A 717 -14.11 -1.29 -31.28
C LEU A 717 -14.28 -1.64 -29.81
N GLY A 718 -15.11 -2.64 -29.54
CA GLY A 718 -15.35 -3.14 -28.17
C GLY A 718 -16.34 -2.32 -27.33
N LEU A 719 -16.92 -1.25 -27.88
CA LEU A 719 -17.96 -0.46 -27.20
C LEU A 719 -19.35 -0.99 -27.52
N THR A 720 -20.30 -0.76 -26.63
CA THR A 720 -21.73 -0.93 -26.92
C THR A 720 -22.24 0.18 -27.87
N VAL A 721 -23.36 -0.03 -28.56
CA VAL A 721 -23.89 0.96 -29.53
C VAL A 721 -24.14 2.33 -28.85
N ASN A 722 -24.67 2.34 -27.62
CA ASN A 722 -24.96 3.59 -26.92
C ASN A 722 -23.68 4.33 -26.49
N GLU A 723 -22.68 3.62 -26.01
CA GLU A 723 -21.38 4.20 -25.67
C GLU A 723 -20.64 4.72 -26.89
N ALA A 724 -20.70 3.97 -28.00
CA ALA A 724 -20.12 4.37 -29.27
C ALA A 724 -20.75 5.64 -29.83
N VAL A 725 -22.08 5.76 -29.81
CA VAL A 725 -22.80 6.96 -30.25
C VAL A 725 -22.46 8.17 -29.39
N ALA A 726 -22.43 8.04 -28.04
CA ALA A 726 -22.09 9.14 -27.15
C ALA A 726 -20.64 9.63 -27.35
N LYS A 727 -19.70 8.71 -27.59
CA LYS A 727 -18.29 9.06 -27.89
C LYS A 727 -18.13 9.69 -29.26
N LEU A 728 -18.89 9.21 -30.23
CA LEU A 728 -18.90 9.70 -31.61
C LEU A 728 -19.45 11.11 -31.71
N ASP A 729 -20.54 11.41 -31.00
CA ASP A 729 -21.19 12.73 -30.92
C ASP A 729 -20.18 13.81 -30.54
N LYS A 730 -19.51 13.63 -29.41
CA LYS A 730 -18.46 14.55 -28.93
C LYS A 730 -17.30 14.71 -29.92
N TYR A 731 -16.85 13.60 -30.52
CA TYR A 731 -15.74 13.62 -31.47
C TYR A 731 -16.07 14.36 -32.76
N LEU A 732 -17.27 14.15 -33.31
CA LEU A 732 -17.71 14.81 -34.53
C LEU A 732 -17.90 16.32 -34.34
N ASP A 733 -18.43 16.74 -33.20
CA ASP A 733 -18.53 18.15 -32.83
C ASP A 733 -17.15 18.81 -32.74
N ASP A 734 -16.21 18.17 -32.03
CA ASP A 734 -14.84 18.65 -31.91
C ASP A 734 -14.13 18.72 -33.29
N ALA A 735 -14.33 17.71 -34.14
CA ALA A 735 -13.76 17.65 -35.49
C ALA A 735 -14.32 18.73 -36.43
N TYR A 736 -15.65 18.96 -36.37
CA TYR A 736 -16.33 20.01 -37.14
C TYR A 736 -15.90 21.41 -36.71
N ILE A 737 -15.84 21.68 -35.40
CA ILE A 737 -15.37 22.97 -34.86
C ILE A 737 -13.88 23.22 -35.23
N SER A 738 -13.10 22.17 -35.37
CA SER A 738 -11.70 22.23 -35.76
C SER A 738 -11.47 22.29 -37.25
N ARG A 739 -12.55 22.34 -38.08
CA ARG A 739 -12.56 22.39 -39.53
C ARG A 739 -11.75 21.27 -40.18
N ILE A 740 -11.83 20.05 -39.61
CA ILE A 740 -11.29 18.87 -40.24
C ILE A 740 -12.21 18.50 -41.43
N PRO A 741 -11.70 18.36 -42.66
CA PRO A 741 -12.58 18.15 -43.82
C PRO A 741 -13.17 16.74 -43.85
N GLN A 742 -12.46 15.75 -43.35
CA GLN A 742 -12.85 14.35 -43.39
C GLN A 742 -12.32 13.60 -42.15
N VAL A 743 -13.14 12.69 -41.62
CA VAL A 743 -12.76 11.82 -40.50
C VAL A 743 -13.08 10.36 -40.78
N ARG A 744 -12.36 9.46 -40.13
CA ARG A 744 -12.46 8.02 -40.21
C ARG A 744 -12.98 7.41 -38.92
N ILE A 745 -14.04 6.62 -38.99
CA ILE A 745 -14.70 5.97 -37.86
C ILE A 745 -14.51 4.47 -37.96
N VAL A 746 -13.74 3.88 -37.06
CA VAL A 746 -13.45 2.43 -37.02
C VAL A 746 -14.43 1.75 -36.07
N HIS A 747 -15.33 0.91 -36.60
CA HIS A 747 -16.35 0.18 -35.82
C HIS A 747 -16.24 -1.35 -35.98
N GLY A 748 -15.35 -1.82 -36.84
CA GLY A 748 -15.12 -3.24 -37.08
C GLY A 748 -16.19 -3.93 -37.94
N LYS A 749 -15.85 -5.15 -38.39
CA LYS A 749 -16.72 -5.95 -39.24
C LYS A 749 -17.77 -6.80 -38.50
N GLY A 750 -17.58 -7.13 -37.22
CA GLY A 750 -18.39 -7.97 -36.34
C GLY A 750 -19.83 -8.29 -36.79
N THR A 751 -20.76 -8.30 -35.86
CA THR A 751 -22.22 -8.56 -36.11
C THR A 751 -22.92 -7.43 -36.88
N GLY A 752 -22.23 -6.30 -37.15
CA GLY A 752 -22.80 -5.13 -37.80
C GLY A 752 -23.61 -4.20 -36.90
N ALA A 753 -23.77 -4.51 -35.59
CA ALA A 753 -24.56 -3.69 -34.66
C ALA A 753 -23.99 -2.28 -34.51
N LEU A 754 -22.69 -2.14 -34.32
CA LEU A 754 -22.00 -0.84 -34.26
C LEU A 754 -22.09 -0.06 -35.57
N ARG A 755 -21.86 -0.71 -36.71
CA ARG A 755 -22.02 -0.10 -38.03
C ARG A 755 -23.42 0.47 -38.24
N ASN A 756 -24.45 -0.31 -37.90
CA ASN A 756 -25.84 0.13 -38.07
C ASN A 756 -26.17 1.29 -37.11
N GLY A 757 -25.70 1.25 -35.85
CA GLY A 757 -25.86 2.32 -34.86
C GLY A 757 -25.17 3.62 -35.32
N VAL A 758 -23.93 3.53 -35.78
CA VAL A 758 -23.15 4.65 -36.32
C VAL A 758 -23.83 5.24 -37.56
N THR A 759 -24.28 4.40 -38.48
CA THR A 759 -24.99 4.85 -39.72
C THR A 759 -26.32 5.55 -39.40
N ALA A 760 -27.08 5.01 -38.44
CA ALA A 760 -28.36 5.62 -38.00
C ALA A 760 -28.11 6.99 -37.36
N TYR A 761 -27.08 7.10 -36.53
CA TYR A 761 -26.72 8.36 -35.87
C TYR A 761 -26.25 9.42 -36.86
N LEU A 762 -25.32 9.08 -37.80
CA LEU A 762 -24.78 10.01 -38.81
C LEU A 762 -25.84 10.63 -39.72
N ARG A 763 -26.97 9.93 -39.98
CA ARG A 763 -28.09 10.47 -40.77
C ARG A 763 -28.82 11.64 -40.09
N GLY A 764 -28.73 11.72 -38.74
CA GLY A 764 -29.38 12.76 -37.95
C GLY A 764 -28.52 14.01 -37.75
N VAL A 765 -27.23 13.99 -38.10
CA VAL A 765 -26.27 15.06 -37.80
C VAL A 765 -26.27 16.12 -38.94
N PRO A 766 -26.65 17.38 -38.68
CA PRO A 766 -26.92 18.39 -39.72
C PRO A 766 -25.68 18.93 -40.42
N TYR A 767 -24.49 18.82 -39.86
CA TYR A 767 -23.26 19.37 -40.41
C TYR A 767 -22.42 18.32 -41.15
N ILE A 768 -22.92 17.10 -41.36
CA ILE A 768 -22.32 16.08 -42.23
C ILE A 768 -22.78 16.31 -43.65
N LYS A 769 -21.83 16.32 -44.58
CA LYS A 769 -22.06 16.44 -46.01
C LYS A 769 -22.38 15.08 -46.63
N SER A 770 -21.54 14.09 -46.37
CA SER A 770 -21.69 12.74 -46.90
C SER A 770 -20.95 11.73 -45.99
N PHE A 771 -21.39 10.49 -46.00
CA PHE A 771 -20.61 9.39 -45.42
C PHE A 771 -20.72 8.13 -46.27
N ARG A 772 -19.66 7.35 -46.30
CA ARG A 772 -19.54 6.09 -47.03
C ARG A 772 -18.78 5.06 -46.21
N LEU A 773 -18.94 3.79 -46.55
CA LEU A 773 -18.06 2.75 -46.05
C LEU A 773 -16.67 2.87 -46.68
N GLY A 774 -15.65 2.44 -45.97
CA GLY A 774 -14.28 2.41 -46.48
C GLY A 774 -14.13 1.47 -47.67
N GLU A 775 -13.21 1.81 -48.57
CA GLU A 775 -12.84 0.98 -49.72
C GLU A 775 -11.71 0.02 -49.35
N ILE A 776 -11.35 -0.89 -50.31
CA ILE A 776 -10.22 -1.81 -50.13
C ILE A 776 -8.93 -0.99 -49.93
N GLY A 777 -8.31 -1.11 -48.75
CA GLY A 777 -7.17 -0.29 -48.29
C GLY A 777 -7.51 0.77 -47.23
N GLU A 778 -8.78 1.19 -47.10
CA GLU A 778 -9.25 2.12 -46.06
C GLU A 778 -9.84 1.42 -44.83
N GLY A 779 -9.89 0.08 -44.81
CA GLY A 779 -10.46 -0.72 -43.71
C GLY A 779 -11.76 -1.43 -44.08
N ASP A 780 -12.18 -1.35 -45.34
CA ASP A 780 -13.34 -2.04 -45.91
C ASP A 780 -14.64 -1.80 -45.10
N THR A 781 -15.55 -2.74 -45.06
CA THR A 781 -16.84 -2.63 -44.34
C THR A 781 -16.74 -2.44 -42.82
N GLY A 782 -15.52 -2.43 -42.24
CA GLY A 782 -15.26 -2.17 -40.83
C GLY A 782 -15.03 -0.70 -40.44
N VAL A 783 -15.07 0.18 -41.45
CA VAL A 783 -14.79 1.62 -41.29
C VAL A 783 -15.87 2.44 -42.04
N THR A 784 -16.22 3.59 -41.47
CA THR A 784 -17.04 4.61 -42.12
C THR A 784 -16.26 5.90 -42.28
N ILE A 785 -16.19 6.43 -43.48
CA ILE A 785 -15.58 7.74 -43.80
C ILE A 785 -16.67 8.79 -43.81
N VAL A 786 -16.43 9.92 -43.16
CA VAL A 786 -17.39 11.03 -43.00
C VAL A 786 -16.79 12.32 -43.51
N ASP A 787 -17.48 13.00 -44.42
CA ASP A 787 -17.13 14.32 -44.93
C ASP A 787 -18.03 15.37 -44.30
N PHE A 788 -17.46 16.47 -43.82
CA PHE A 788 -18.19 17.59 -43.25
C PHE A 788 -18.56 18.63 -44.32
N LYS A 789 -19.62 19.44 -44.00
CA LYS A 789 -20.07 20.54 -44.83
C LYS A 789 -19.10 21.72 -44.86
#